data_dd885ddbf92d083dbe2b438502675d66
#
_entry.id   dd885ddbf92d083dbe2b438502675d66
#
_cell.length_a   1.000
_cell.length_b   1.000
_cell.length_c   1.000
_cell.angle_alpha   90.00
_cell.angle_beta   90.00
_cell.angle_gamma   90.00
#
_symmetry.space_group_name_H-M   'P 1'
#
loop_
_entity.id
_entity.type
_entity.pdbx_description
1 polymer ?
#
loop_
_entity_poly.entity_id
_entity_poly.type
_entity_poly.pdbx_seq_one_letter_code
_entity_poly.pdbx_strand_id
1 'polypeptide(L)'
;MNESPLAFIAHSALAPSGYDVQGRLNSHSAKAVPAPITLAFESSGNRSTRGALRRSFRQSGTKRVTDEQHRVPGPGDGDGLGIPPVAGVPWQAGLALAPPINRATMAPLPWTSNGASESAIGTSSANPGASEAARPVDQNYWQAAGQFRRLVLVGLVLTQTYLATSLMAAVLPYHGREPLEIAIVTLFAILFGWVSAGFWTAIAGFAIVLAGHDRYAISATAVPDAPVSPAVRTAVVMPICNEDVPRVFAGLRATYESLARTDLAMQFDMFVLSDTNNADSRVAEVEAWFETCRALDAFGRIFYRWRQHRIKRKSGNIADFCRRWGRNYRYLVILDADSVMSGECLSTLVRLMEANPGAGIIQTAPNATGRDTLHARAQQFASRVYGPLFTAGLHFWQLGESHYWGHNAIIRVEPFMRHCGLRRLTGRGLLSGEILSHDFVEAALMRRAGWSVWIAYDVPGSYEEMPPNLIDELKRDRRWCQGNLMNFRLSVMNGLQAAHRAVFVSGVMAYAAGLLWLAFLVLSTILLAVQILRDPQYFVAAYQMFPLWPEWHPEWALTLAGVTAGLLFLPKLLAAIAVAAHGAKPYGGGARLFASVLGESVVSMLLAPIRMLFHARFVVTTLCGWGVAWRSPPRNDAETTWSEAWRQHGTQTLIGLVWAAAVYSLNPGFLWWLLPVLGALIVAIPLSVLSSRVSLGRKLRDAGLFVIPEESHPPREIQTTMEESRRADGALPGFVEGVVDPAIVGLLCATGHVRPRPKPALRARRATLVRAALQRGPDDLSPADRMRLLCDPVALAQLHQNLWTAPHLRFAWTGVRASRTARPALRPAQ
;
A
#
# COMPACT_ATOMS: atom_id res chain seq x y z
N MET A 1 6.48 -24.47 -2.67
CA MET A 1 6.11 -24.66 -1.26
C MET A 1 6.45 -23.44 -0.45
N ASN A 2 5.73 -22.36 -0.52
CA ASN A 2 5.90 -21.27 0.47
C ASN A 2 5.09 -20.06 0.07
N GLU A 3 3.80 -20.18 0.21
CA GLU A 3 3.07 -19.04 0.72
C GLU A 3 2.91 -19.30 2.21
N SER A 4 3.78 -18.70 3.01
CA SER A 4 3.46 -18.56 4.41
C SER A 4 2.12 -17.84 4.47
N PRO A 5 1.15 -18.33 5.24
CA PRO A 5 -0.13 -17.63 5.43
C PRO A 5 0.05 -16.19 5.88
N LEU A 6 1.13 -15.88 6.59
CA LEU A 6 1.49 -14.51 6.97
C LEU A 6 1.96 -13.65 5.79
N ALA A 7 2.61 -14.23 4.78
CA ALA A 7 2.95 -13.51 3.56
C ALA A 7 1.70 -13.19 2.73
N PHE A 8 0.72 -14.09 2.70
CA PHE A 8 -0.55 -13.86 2.02
C PHE A 8 -1.35 -12.70 2.66
N ILE A 9 -1.41 -12.63 3.98
CA ILE A 9 -2.08 -11.52 4.69
C ILE A 9 -1.29 -10.22 4.53
N ALA A 10 0.03 -10.26 4.55
CA ALA A 10 0.86 -9.10 4.20
C ALA A 10 0.60 -8.67 2.74
N HIS A 11 0.29 -9.61 1.84
CA HIS A 11 -0.06 -9.32 0.46
C HIS A 11 -1.44 -8.68 0.28
N SER A 12 -2.44 -9.12 1.03
CA SER A 12 -3.81 -8.60 0.96
C SER A 12 -3.94 -7.19 1.53
N ALA A 13 -3.09 -6.85 2.50
CA ALA A 13 -3.24 -5.68 3.34
C ALA A 13 -2.45 -4.45 2.90
N LEU A 14 -1.62 -4.54 1.88
CA LEU A 14 -0.65 -3.50 1.55
C LEU A 14 -0.80 -3.02 0.09
N ALA A 15 -1.92 -2.44 -0.27
CA ALA A 15 -2.05 -1.73 -1.53
C ALA A 15 -1.69 -0.23 -1.36
N PRO A 16 -0.50 0.23 -1.71
CA PRO A 16 -0.25 1.66 -1.81
C PRO A 16 -0.56 2.16 -3.22
N SER A 17 -1.27 3.28 -3.27
CA SER A 17 -1.50 4.09 -4.46
C SER A 17 -0.22 4.31 -5.27
N GLY A 18 -0.34 4.25 -6.57
CA GLY A 18 0.75 4.42 -7.51
C GLY A 18 1.38 5.81 -7.51
N TYR A 19 2.67 5.88 -7.30
CA TYR A 19 3.45 7.12 -7.42
C TYR A 19 4.64 6.94 -8.36
N ASP A 20 4.74 7.85 -9.33
CA ASP A 20 5.82 7.88 -10.33
C ASP A 20 6.99 8.74 -9.84
N VAL A 21 8.21 8.24 -9.98
CA VAL A 21 9.43 9.02 -9.81
C VAL A 21 10.06 9.18 -11.20
N GLN A 22 9.81 10.33 -11.84
CA GLN A 22 10.59 10.73 -13.01
C GLN A 22 12.06 10.94 -12.63
N GLY A 23 12.89 9.91 -12.87
CA GLY A 23 14.31 10.10 -13.08
C GLY A 23 14.55 10.56 -14.51
N ARG A 24 15.23 11.68 -14.69
CA ARG A 24 15.66 12.21 -15.99
C ARG A 24 16.44 11.14 -16.74
N LEU A 25 15.96 10.72 -17.89
CA LEU A 25 16.75 10.08 -18.94
C LEU A 25 17.29 11.20 -19.83
N ASN A 26 18.56 11.55 -19.62
CA ASN A 26 19.35 12.21 -20.67
C ASN A 26 19.92 11.12 -21.57
N SER A 27 19.39 11.01 -22.77
CA SER A 27 20.05 10.35 -23.89
C SER A 27 21.14 11.29 -24.40
N HIS A 28 22.40 10.93 -24.26
CA HIS A 28 23.44 11.39 -25.18
C HIS A 28 24.45 10.26 -25.43
N SER A 29 24.50 9.99 -26.68
CA SER A 29 25.54 9.45 -27.57
C SER A 29 26.94 9.24 -26.99
N ALA A 30 27.46 8.05 -27.32
CA ALA A 30 28.83 7.62 -27.09
C ALA A 30 29.86 8.53 -27.79
N LYS A 31 30.98 8.82 -27.05
CA LYS A 31 32.34 8.80 -27.61
C LYS A 31 33.38 8.99 -26.51
N ALA A 32 34.33 8.05 -26.54
CA ALA A 32 35.75 8.13 -26.21
C ALA A 32 36.26 8.58 -24.82
N VAL A 33 36.92 7.61 -24.18
CA VAL A 33 37.88 7.72 -23.08
C VAL A 33 39.12 8.56 -23.51
N PRO A 34 39.77 9.35 -22.64
CA PRO A 34 41.05 8.90 -22.06
C PRO A 34 41.18 9.10 -20.54
N ALA A 35 42.09 8.32 -19.99
CA ALA A 35 42.48 8.18 -18.60
C ALA A 35 43.52 9.26 -18.14
N PRO A 36 44.20 9.15 -16.98
CA PRO A 36 43.93 9.97 -15.79
C PRO A 36 45.08 10.95 -15.52
N ILE A 37 44.83 12.01 -14.73
CA ILE A 37 45.93 12.82 -14.14
C ILE A 37 45.71 12.95 -12.64
N THR A 38 46.71 12.44 -11.94
CA THR A 38 46.99 12.61 -10.51
C THR A 38 47.72 13.94 -10.29
N LEU A 39 47.40 14.65 -9.20
CA LEU A 39 48.30 15.55 -8.45
C LEU A 39 47.51 16.07 -7.25
N ALA A 40 47.87 15.70 -6.06
CA ALA A 40 48.91 16.08 -5.11
C ALA A 40 48.54 17.35 -4.31
N PHE A 41 48.45 17.08 -3.03
CA PHE A 41 48.68 17.88 -1.82
C PHE A 41 49.03 19.35 -1.96
N GLU A 42 48.43 20.19 -1.11
CA GLU A 42 49.21 20.97 -0.14
C GLU A 42 48.33 21.50 1.01
N SER A 43 48.92 21.41 2.19
CA SER A 43 48.46 21.83 3.49
C SER A 43 48.97 23.23 3.84
N SER A 44 48.12 24.04 4.50
CA SER A 44 48.54 25.03 5.53
C SER A 44 47.28 25.65 6.10
N GLY A 45 46.98 25.66 7.35
CA GLY A 45 47.69 26.04 8.54
C GLY A 45 47.42 27.52 8.89
N ASN A 46 46.50 27.92 9.70
CA ASN A 46 46.67 28.62 10.98
C ASN A 46 45.52 29.45 11.47
N ARG A 47 45.12 29.16 12.69
CA ARG A 47 44.77 30.02 13.89
C ARG A 47 43.95 31.30 13.76
N SER A 48 42.91 31.22 14.56
CA SER A 48 42.45 32.18 15.66
C SER A 48 42.00 33.58 15.25
N THR A 49 40.82 33.96 15.64
CA THR A 49 40.63 34.85 16.78
C THR A 49 39.12 35.01 17.11
N ARG A 50 38.86 35.11 18.41
CA ARG A 50 37.61 35.47 19.08
C ARG A 50 37.18 36.90 18.73
N GLY A 51 35.88 37.15 18.61
CA GLY A 51 35.31 38.48 18.57
C GLY A 51 33.81 38.46 18.89
N ALA A 52 33.49 38.66 20.14
CA ALA A 52 32.12 38.90 20.63
C ALA A 52 31.60 40.24 20.15
N LEU A 53 30.37 40.28 19.65
CA LEU A 53 29.57 41.50 19.59
C LEU A 53 28.10 41.21 19.97
N ARG A 54 27.83 41.49 21.26
CA ARG A 54 26.49 41.79 21.76
C ARG A 54 26.11 43.18 21.23
N ARG A 55 24.95 43.30 20.61
CA ARG A 55 24.13 44.55 20.61
C ARG A 55 22.65 44.19 20.61
N SER A 56 22.10 44.50 21.75
CA SER A 56 20.80 44.99 22.12
C SER A 56 19.94 45.56 20.96
N PHE A 57 18.73 45.08 20.80
CA PHE A 57 17.65 45.90 20.28
C PHE A 57 16.49 45.93 21.27
N ARG A 58 16.17 47.20 21.58
CA ARG A 58 15.14 47.66 22.49
C ARG A 58 13.75 47.24 22.07
N GLN A 59 12.94 47.02 23.11
CA GLN A 59 11.48 47.06 23.08
C GLN A 59 10.94 48.32 22.39
N SER A 60 9.97 48.14 21.52
CA SER A 60 8.99 49.18 21.20
C SER A 60 7.68 48.54 20.75
N GLY A 61 6.62 48.83 21.52
CA GLY A 61 5.31 49.14 21.02
C GLY A 61 4.42 47.95 20.67
N THR A 62 3.65 47.44 21.62
CA THR A 62 2.33 46.82 21.42
C THR A 62 1.43 47.75 20.57
N LYS A 63 1.19 47.41 19.32
CA LYS A 63 0.00 47.86 18.59
C LYS A 63 -0.94 46.66 18.45
N ARG A 64 -2.11 46.78 19.09
CA ARG A 64 -3.30 45.96 18.80
C ARG A 64 -3.55 46.02 17.31
N VAL A 65 -3.48 44.91 16.63
CA VAL A 65 -4.06 44.75 15.31
C VAL A 65 -5.49 44.28 15.54
N THR A 66 -6.40 45.18 15.32
CA THR A 66 -7.83 44.99 15.18
C THR A 66 -8.11 44.00 14.07
N ASP A 67 -9.10 43.12 14.30
CA ASP A 67 -9.72 42.22 13.33
C ASP A 67 -9.97 42.90 11.98
N GLU A 68 -9.10 42.75 11.02
CA GLU A 68 -9.45 42.85 9.62
C GLU A 68 -9.96 41.52 9.14
N GLN A 69 -11.26 41.39 9.12
CA GLN A 69 -12.01 40.39 8.35
C GLN A 69 -11.42 40.40 6.93
N HIS A 70 -10.82 39.25 6.53
CA HIS A 70 -10.44 39.01 5.14
C HIS A 70 -11.71 39.05 4.26
N ARG A 71 -12.05 40.23 3.79
CA ARG A 71 -12.91 40.40 2.63
C ARG A 71 -12.23 39.68 1.46
N VAL A 72 -12.87 38.69 0.91
CA VAL A 72 -12.60 38.20 -0.43
C VAL A 72 -12.71 39.42 -1.37
N PRO A 73 -11.67 39.77 -2.16
CA PRO A 73 -11.78 40.89 -3.09
C PRO A 73 -12.95 40.61 -4.04
N GLY A 74 -13.89 41.54 -4.09
CA GLY A 74 -14.94 41.53 -5.09
C GLY A 74 -14.33 41.64 -6.51
N PRO A 75 -15.06 41.27 -7.58
CA PRO A 75 -14.57 41.33 -8.95
C PRO A 75 -14.43 42.78 -9.41
N GLY A 76 -13.33 43.44 -9.03
CA GLY A 76 -13.10 44.86 -9.39
C GLY A 76 -11.75 45.45 -8.98
N ASP A 77 -11.05 44.86 -7.99
CA ASP A 77 -9.81 45.46 -7.46
C ASP A 77 -8.55 44.63 -7.83
N GLY A 78 -8.22 44.54 -9.09
CA GLY A 78 -6.96 43.97 -9.57
C GLY A 78 -6.72 44.28 -11.00
N ASP A 79 -5.51 44.69 -11.32
CA ASP A 79 -5.02 45.02 -12.65
C ASP A 79 -5.71 44.25 -13.77
N GLY A 80 -6.67 44.87 -14.46
CA GLY A 80 -7.28 44.58 -15.76
C GLY A 80 -7.31 43.20 -16.44
N LEU A 81 -6.99 42.14 -15.74
CA LEU A 81 -7.08 40.74 -16.19
C LEU A 81 -8.31 40.11 -15.55
N GLY A 82 -9.50 40.58 -15.91
CA GLY A 82 -10.74 39.94 -15.57
C GLY A 82 -10.75 38.53 -16.14
N ILE A 83 -10.78 37.51 -15.27
CA ILE A 83 -11.12 36.16 -15.69
C ILE A 83 -12.54 36.25 -16.25
N PRO A 84 -12.77 35.92 -17.54
CA PRO A 84 -14.11 36.07 -18.09
C PRO A 84 -15.08 35.18 -17.32
N PRO A 85 -16.29 35.63 -16.97
CA PRO A 85 -17.29 34.82 -16.32
C PRO A 85 -17.64 33.64 -17.22
N VAL A 86 -17.40 32.41 -16.73
CA VAL A 86 -17.75 31.22 -17.47
C VAL A 86 -19.25 30.99 -17.30
N ALA A 87 -20.00 31.18 -18.40
CA ALA A 87 -21.42 30.96 -18.40
C ALA A 87 -21.74 29.49 -17.98
N GLY A 88 -22.59 29.36 -16.97
CA GLY A 88 -23.05 28.03 -16.47
C GLY A 88 -22.32 27.46 -15.26
N VAL A 89 -21.28 28.14 -14.75
CA VAL A 89 -20.70 27.78 -13.45
C VAL A 89 -21.20 28.76 -12.38
N PRO A 90 -21.86 28.30 -11.31
CA PRO A 90 -22.38 29.21 -10.28
C PRO A 90 -21.24 29.74 -9.40
N TRP A 91 -20.49 30.71 -9.89
CA TRP A 91 -19.47 31.45 -9.16
C TRP A 91 -20.00 32.15 -7.91
N GLN A 92 -21.28 32.48 -7.93
CA GLN A 92 -21.95 33.23 -6.90
C GLN A 92 -22.49 32.43 -5.73
N ALA A 93 -22.59 31.11 -5.88
CA ALA A 93 -23.06 30.23 -4.82
C ALA A 93 -21.90 29.53 -4.12
N GLY A 94 -20.90 30.29 -3.67
CA GLY A 94 -19.87 29.81 -2.72
C GLY A 94 -19.46 28.36 -2.90
N LEU A 95 -18.88 27.96 -4.07
CA LEU A 95 -18.28 26.63 -4.22
C LEU A 95 -17.27 26.45 -3.10
N ALA A 96 -17.63 25.72 -2.05
CA ALA A 96 -16.73 25.38 -0.97
C ALA A 96 -15.70 24.36 -1.48
N LEU A 97 -14.66 24.84 -2.13
CA LEU A 97 -13.57 24.03 -2.69
C LEU A 97 -12.75 23.34 -1.60
N ALA A 98 -12.72 23.88 -0.40
CA ALA A 98 -12.10 23.32 0.78
C ALA A 98 -12.70 23.94 2.04
N PRO A 99 -12.72 23.23 3.18
CA PRO A 99 -13.12 23.80 4.46
C PRO A 99 -12.09 24.85 4.91
N PRO A 100 -12.46 25.74 5.88
CA PRO A 100 -11.53 26.70 6.44
C PRO A 100 -10.25 26.03 6.96
N ILE A 101 -9.09 26.61 6.62
CA ILE A 101 -7.79 26.07 7.05
C ILE A 101 -7.58 26.38 8.54
N ASN A 102 -7.50 25.32 9.35
CA ASN A 102 -7.14 25.41 10.76
C ASN A 102 -5.76 24.78 10.97
N ARG A 103 -4.72 25.60 10.81
CA ARG A 103 -3.34 25.11 10.78
C ARG A 103 -2.90 24.47 12.08
N ALA A 104 -2.22 23.32 11.94
CA ALA A 104 -1.61 22.57 13.01
C ALA A 104 -0.18 22.15 12.65
N THR A 105 0.56 21.69 13.65
CA THR A 105 1.91 21.13 13.46
C THR A 105 1.87 19.62 13.46
N MET A 106 2.56 18.99 12.49
CA MET A 106 2.86 17.57 12.49
C MET A 106 4.35 17.45 12.18
N ALA A 107 5.16 17.56 13.23
CA ALA A 107 6.61 17.56 13.13
C ALA A 107 7.16 16.11 13.22
N PRO A 108 8.20 15.77 12.44
CA PRO A 108 8.86 14.48 12.59
C PRO A 108 9.59 14.39 13.93
N LEU A 109 9.27 13.37 14.74
CA LEU A 109 9.95 13.10 15.99
C LEU A 109 11.31 12.38 15.77
N PRO A 110 12.30 12.61 16.67
CA PRO A 110 13.55 11.84 16.65
C PRO A 110 13.29 10.34 16.88
N TRP A 111 14.05 9.47 16.20
CA TRP A 111 13.92 8.01 16.38
C TRP A 111 14.37 7.54 17.78
N THR A 112 15.23 8.32 18.43
CA THR A 112 15.86 8.00 19.72
C THR A 112 15.11 8.55 20.94
N SER A 113 14.09 9.41 20.76
CA SER A 113 13.34 9.96 21.89
C SER A 113 12.43 8.89 22.50
N ASN A 114 12.57 8.67 23.82
CA ASN A 114 11.58 7.88 24.56
C ASN A 114 10.29 8.69 24.62
N GLY A 115 9.21 8.16 24.03
CA GLY A 115 7.93 8.86 23.92
C GLY A 115 7.31 9.36 25.23
N ALA A 116 7.82 8.90 26.39
CA ALA A 116 7.38 9.33 27.72
C ALA A 116 8.03 10.63 28.24
N SER A 117 9.20 11.05 27.71
CA SER A 117 9.93 12.20 28.26
C SER A 117 9.62 13.55 27.61
N GLU A 118 8.89 13.59 26.50
CA GLU A 118 8.57 14.85 25.78
C GLU A 118 7.24 15.49 26.20
N SER A 119 6.49 14.90 27.13
CA SER A 119 5.33 15.56 27.75
C SER A 119 5.71 16.82 28.58
N ALA A 120 7.01 17.04 28.80
CA ALA A 120 7.51 18.14 29.68
C ALA A 120 8.09 19.36 28.92
N ILE A 121 8.24 19.29 27.58
CA ILE A 121 8.82 20.41 26.81
C ILE A 121 7.77 20.98 25.83
N GLY A 122 6.88 21.80 26.35
CA GLY A 122 5.88 22.47 25.52
C GLY A 122 4.77 23.19 26.22
N THR A 123 4.95 23.53 27.49
CA THR A 123 4.05 24.45 28.23
C THR A 123 4.49 25.89 28.04
N SER A 124 4.33 26.43 26.84
CA SER A 124 4.31 27.91 26.73
C SER A 124 3.30 28.23 25.60
N SER A 125 2.19 28.79 26.02
CA SER A 125 0.97 29.21 25.30
C SER A 125 -0.15 28.18 25.29
N ALA A 126 -0.60 27.70 26.46
CA ALA A 126 -1.90 27.02 26.54
C ALA A 126 -3.00 28.09 26.66
N ASN A 127 -3.94 28.08 25.70
CA ASN A 127 -5.25 28.67 25.90
C ASN A 127 -5.96 27.97 27.06
N PRO A 128 -6.48 28.64 28.08
CA PRO A 128 -7.10 28.00 29.27
C PRO A 128 -8.51 27.42 28.98
N GLY A 129 -8.80 26.98 27.80
CA GLY A 129 -10.03 26.32 27.38
C GLY A 129 -9.83 25.07 26.55
N ALA A 130 -8.58 24.64 26.30
CA ALA A 130 -8.33 23.35 25.69
C ALA A 130 -8.49 22.27 26.77
N SER A 131 -9.57 21.50 26.67
CA SER A 131 -9.78 20.26 27.40
C SER A 131 -8.45 19.52 27.56
N GLU A 132 -8.10 19.22 28.80
CA GLU A 132 -7.02 18.31 29.18
C GLU A 132 -6.98 17.13 28.22
N ALA A 133 -5.96 17.05 27.35
CA ALA A 133 -5.83 15.99 26.39
C ALA A 133 -5.88 14.68 27.17
N ALA A 134 -6.98 13.94 27.04
CA ALA A 134 -7.24 12.74 27.81
C ALA A 134 -6.00 11.83 27.70
N ARG A 135 -5.31 11.62 28.82
CA ARG A 135 -4.33 10.55 28.95
C ARG A 135 -5.04 9.26 28.54
N PRO A 136 -4.37 8.34 27.81
CA PRO A 136 -4.97 7.05 27.51
C PRO A 136 -5.51 6.47 28.81
N VAL A 137 -6.82 6.24 28.87
CA VAL A 137 -7.41 5.54 30.01
C VAL A 137 -6.69 4.21 30.08
N ASP A 138 -6.15 3.88 31.23
CA ASP A 138 -5.31 2.70 31.44
C ASP A 138 -6.18 1.43 31.31
N GLN A 139 -6.44 1.02 30.06
CA GLN A 139 -7.15 -0.21 29.73
C GLN A 139 -6.14 -1.34 29.54
N ASN A 140 -5.32 -1.59 30.57
CA ASN A 140 -4.22 -2.56 30.50
C ASN A 140 -4.68 -4.03 30.67
N TYR A 141 -5.98 -4.28 30.80
CA TYR A 141 -6.54 -5.61 31.06
C TYR A 141 -6.18 -6.66 29.99
N TRP A 142 -5.96 -6.25 28.72
CA TRP A 142 -5.58 -7.15 27.62
C TRP A 142 -4.08 -7.39 27.51
N GLN A 143 -3.22 -6.55 28.10
CA GLN A 143 -1.76 -6.63 27.92
C GLN A 143 -1.17 -7.92 28.49
N ALA A 144 -1.54 -8.30 29.69
CA ALA A 144 -1.08 -9.55 30.30
C ALA A 144 -1.53 -10.77 29.48
N ALA A 145 -2.77 -10.76 29.01
CA ALA A 145 -3.28 -11.81 28.14
C ALA A 145 -2.50 -11.87 26.80
N GLY A 146 -2.19 -10.71 26.20
CA GLY A 146 -1.38 -10.63 24.97
C GLY A 146 0.04 -11.19 25.17
N GLN A 147 0.69 -10.86 26.30
CA GLN A 147 2.00 -11.42 26.64
C GLN A 147 1.96 -12.94 26.83
N PHE A 148 0.97 -13.45 27.56
CA PHE A 148 0.78 -14.88 27.76
C PHE A 148 0.53 -15.61 26.44
N ARG A 149 -0.38 -15.11 25.58
CA ARG A 149 -0.67 -15.69 24.26
C ARG A 149 0.56 -15.73 23.36
N ARG A 150 1.38 -14.67 23.37
CA ARG A 150 2.66 -14.63 22.64
C ARG A 150 3.67 -15.63 23.17
N LEU A 151 3.78 -15.78 24.48
CA LEU A 151 4.68 -16.77 25.10
C LEU A 151 4.28 -18.19 24.70
N VAL A 152 3.00 -18.53 24.78
CA VAL A 152 2.48 -19.83 24.35
C VAL A 152 2.77 -20.07 22.87
N LEU A 153 2.48 -19.09 21.99
CA LEU A 153 2.71 -19.21 20.55
C LEU A 153 4.20 -19.41 20.24
N VAL A 154 5.09 -18.62 20.86
CA VAL A 154 6.53 -18.76 20.68
C VAL A 154 7.02 -20.12 21.18
N GLY A 155 6.52 -20.60 22.34
CA GLY A 155 6.84 -21.92 22.89
C GLY A 155 6.45 -23.04 21.92
N LEU A 156 5.25 -22.99 21.36
CA LEU A 156 4.77 -23.98 20.38
C LEU A 156 5.62 -23.96 19.09
N VAL A 157 5.92 -22.76 18.57
CA VAL A 157 6.77 -22.61 17.38
C VAL A 157 8.17 -23.15 17.61
N LEU A 158 8.81 -22.83 18.74
CA LEU A 158 10.16 -23.30 19.05
C LEU A 158 10.21 -24.82 19.25
N THR A 159 9.24 -25.36 19.98
CA THR A 159 9.16 -26.83 20.22
C THR A 159 8.98 -27.56 18.89
N GLN A 160 8.03 -27.14 18.08
CA GLN A 160 7.77 -27.77 16.77
C GLN A 160 8.96 -27.63 15.83
N THR A 161 9.60 -26.46 15.80
CA THR A 161 10.80 -26.22 14.99
C THR A 161 11.96 -27.09 15.44
N TYR A 162 12.18 -27.21 16.75
CA TYR A 162 13.22 -28.09 17.31
C TYR A 162 13.02 -29.53 16.88
N LEU A 163 11.82 -30.09 17.06
CA LEU A 163 11.49 -31.47 16.67
C LEU A 163 11.70 -31.71 15.17
N ALA A 164 11.21 -30.81 14.33
CA ALA A 164 11.37 -30.95 12.88
C ALA A 164 12.85 -30.78 12.44
N THR A 165 13.60 -29.92 13.11
CA THR A 165 15.03 -29.71 12.82
C THR A 165 15.87 -30.93 13.25
N SER A 166 15.53 -31.54 14.38
CA SER A 166 16.15 -32.79 14.82
C SER A 166 15.89 -33.91 13.82
N LEU A 167 14.66 -34.01 13.30
CA LEU A 167 14.32 -34.97 12.26
C LEU A 167 15.04 -34.67 10.95
N MET A 168 15.15 -33.39 10.55
CA MET A 168 15.92 -32.99 9.37
C MET A 168 17.41 -33.36 9.48
N ALA A 169 17.99 -33.15 10.66
CA ALA A 169 19.38 -33.55 10.89
C ALA A 169 19.56 -35.08 10.76
N ALA A 170 18.60 -35.87 11.27
CA ALA A 170 18.61 -37.31 11.18
C ALA A 170 18.42 -37.85 9.75
N VAL A 171 17.73 -37.10 8.88
CA VAL A 171 17.57 -37.44 7.44
C VAL A 171 18.88 -37.25 6.66
N LEU A 172 19.76 -36.34 7.11
CA LEU A 172 21.02 -36.05 6.40
C LEU A 172 22.06 -37.17 6.63
N PRO A 173 22.89 -37.49 5.63
CA PRO A 173 23.81 -38.61 5.64
C PRO A 173 24.76 -38.66 6.83
N TYR A 174 25.29 -37.49 7.24
CA TYR A 174 26.19 -37.37 8.39
C TYR A 174 25.52 -36.73 9.62
N HIS A 175 24.18 -36.80 9.69
CA HIS A 175 23.37 -36.36 10.83
C HIS A 175 23.61 -34.88 11.23
N GLY A 176 23.85 -34.03 10.26
CA GLY A 176 24.09 -32.58 10.48
C GLY A 176 25.47 -32.26 11.05
N ARG A 177 26.47 -33.11 10.88
CA ARG A 177 27.84 -32.91 11.42
C ARG A 177 28.80 -32.25 10.44
N GLU A 178 28.53 -32.34 9.15
CA GLU A 178 29.35 -31.68 8.14
C GLU A 178 28.92 -30.21 7.96
N PRO A 179 29.89 -29.31 7.58
CA PRO A 179 29.60 -27.89 7.41
C PRO A 179 28.45 -27.60 6.43
N LEU A 180 28.37 -28.37 5.33
CA LEU A 180 27.29 -28.22 4.35
C LEU A 180 25.94 -28.62 4.93
N GLU A 181 25.89 -29.72 5.70
CA GLU A 181 24.69 -30.19 6.39
C GLU A 181 24.25 -29.22 7.50
N ILE A 182 25.21 -28.67 8.28
CA ILE A 182 24.93 -27.63 9.29
C ILE A 182 24.24 -26.43 8.63
N ALA A 183 24.74 -25.99 7.46
CA ALA A 183 24.11 -24.88 6.73
C ALA A 183 22.69 -25.22 6.28
N ILE A 184 22.45 -26.43 5.76
CA ILE A 184 21.12 -26.91 5.33
C ILE A 184 20.17 -26.97 6.52
N VAL A 185 20.58 -27.56 7.65
CA VAL A 185 19.79 -27.68 8.89
C VAL A 185 19.44 -26.30 9.45
N THR A 186 20.39 -25.36 9.43
CA THR A 186 20.16 -23.99 9.88
C THR A 186 19.13 -23.25 9.01
N LEU A 187 19.25 -23.35 7.68
CA LEU A 187 18.28 -22.77 6.76
C LEU A 187 16.89 -23.40 6.94
N PHE A 188 16.85 -24.73 7.08
CA PHE A 188 15.61 -25.46 7.35
C PHE A 188 14.95 -24.98 8.64
N ALA A 189 15.69 -24.85 9.75
CA ALA A 189 15.16 -24.40 11.04
C ALA A 189 14.51 -23.02 10.93
N ILE A 190 15.17 -22.07 10.23
CA ILE A 190 14.62 -20.72 10.03
C ILE A 190 13.35 -20.76 9.18
N LEU A 191 13.35 -21.51 8.08
CA LEU A 191 12.20 -21.61 7.16
C LEU A 191 11.04 -22.34 7.82
N PHE A 192 11.32 -23.46 8.50
CA PHE A 192 10.30 -24.26 9.19
C PHE A 192 9.69 -23.47 10.36
N GLY A 193 10.51 -22.75 11.14
CA GLY A 193 10.02 -21.87 12.20
C GLY A 193 9.10 -20.76 11.67
N TRP A 194 9.42 -20.22 10.50
CA TRP A 194 8.56 -19.25 9.81
C TRP A 194 7.20 -19.84 9.42
N VAL A 195 7.19 -21.03 8.82
CA VAL A 195 5.94 -21.74 8.46
C VAL A 195 5.14 -22.14 9.71
N SER A 196 5.83 -22.63 10.75
CA SER A 196 5.23 -23.00 12.04
C SER A 196 4.54 -21.81 12.72
N ALA A 197 5.15 -20.60 12.68
CA ALA A 197 4.52 -19.39 13.23
C ALA A 197 3.21 -19.04 12.49
N GLY A 198 3.18 -19.18 11.17
CA GLY A 198 1.97 -19.04 10.36
C GLY A 198 0.90 -20.06 10.72
N PHE A 199 1.29 -21.31 10.87
CA PHE A 199 0.41 -22.42 11.23
C PHE A 199 -0.26 -22.18 12.61
N TRP A 200 0.51 -21.90 13.65
CA TRP A 200 -0.05 -21.66 14.98
C TRP A 200 -0.90 -20.39 15.06
N THR A 201 -0.56 -19.36 14.27
CA THR A 201 -1.42 -18.18 14.12
C THR A 201 -2.78 -18.59 13.51
N ALA A 202 -2.77 -19.44 12.48
CA ALA A 202 -3.99 -19.93 11.85
C ALA A 202 -4.83 -20.79 12.79
N ILE A 203 -4.20 -21.69 13.57
CA ILE A 203 -4.90 -22.52 14.56
C ILE A 203 -5.57 -21.66 15.65
N ALA A 204 -4.86 -20.64 16.15
CA ALA A 204 -5.44 -19.69 17.11
C ALA A 204 -6.64 -18.94 16.52
N GLY A 205 -6.53 -18.51 15.26
CA GLY A 205 -7.64 -17.86 14.55
C GLY A 205 -8.82 -18.79 14.31
N PHE A 206 -8.57 -20.07 13.98
CA PHE A 206 -9.61 -21.07 13.83
C PHE A 206 -10.39 -21.25 15.13
N ALA A 207 -9.70 -21.32 16.28
CA ALA A 207 -10.34 -21.40 17.58
C ALA A 207 -11.24 -20.18 17.88
N ILE A 208 -10.80 -18.96 17.52
CA ILE A 208 -11.62 -17.75 17.67
C ILE A 208 -12.85 -17.80 16.77
N VAL A 209 -12.68 -18.18 15.49
CA VAL A 209 -13.79 -18.24 14.52
C VAL A 209 -14.85 -19.26 14.97
N LEU A 210 -14.43 -20.41 15.52
CA LEU A 210 -15.34 -21.41 16.09
C LEU A 210 -16.05 -20.93 17.36
N ALA A 211 -15.35 -20.18 18.23
CA ALA A 211 -15.92 -19.60 19.44
C ALA A 211 -16.85 -18.39 19.14
N GLY A 212 -16.86 -17.90 17.90
CA GLY A 212 -17.66 -16.76 17.44
C GLY A 212 -17.01 -15.40 17.72
N HIS A 213 -16.35 -15.22 18.86
CA HIS A 213 -15.64 -13.96 19.19
C HIS A 213 -14.53 -14.18 20.21
N ASP A 214 -13.60 -13.21 20.29
CA ASP A 214 -12.62 -13.14 21.37
C ASP A 214 -13.09 -12.06 22.39
N ARG A 215 -13.06 -12.39 23.69
CA ARG A 215 -13.44 -11.48 24.78
C ARG A 215 -12.67 -10.15 24.82
N TYR A 216 -11.51 -10.09 24.19
CA TYR A 216 -10.69 -8.87 24.09
C TYR A 216 -10.87 -8.15 22.76
N ALA A 217 -11.74 -8.63 21.87
CA ALA A 217 -11.92 -8.02 20.56
C ALA A 217 -12.64 -6.66 20.69
N ILE A 218 -12.21 -5.70 19.89
CA ILE A 218 -13.03 -4.55 19.52
C ILE A 218 -13.95 -5.04 18.41
N SER A 219 -15.17 -5.43 18.81
CA SER A 219 -16.14 -6.08 17.94
C SER A 219 -17.26 -5.14 17.53
N ALA A 220 -17.73 -5.26 16.29
CA ALA A 220 -18.90 -4.54 15.82
C ALA A 220 -20.17 -4.85 16.64
N THR A 221 -20.28 -6.07 17.18
CA THR A 221 -21.42 -6.50 17.98
C THR A 221 -21.38 -6.02 19.43
N ALA A 222 -20.20 -5.59 19.92
CA ALA A 222 -20.02 -5.10 21.29
C ALA A 222 -20.42 -3.63 21.46
N VAL A 223 -20.69 -2.93 20.38
CA VAL A 223 -21.10 -1.52 20.41
C VAL A 223 -22.58 -1.43 20.04
N PRO A 224 -23.49 -1.30 21.02
CA PRO A 224 -24.89 -0.98 20.73
C PRO A 224 -24.94 0.35 19.99
N ASP A 225 -26.08 0.68 19.39
CA ASP A 225 -26.39 1.95 18.71
C ASP A 225 -26.30 3.15 19.67
N ALA A 226 -25.08 3.34 20.23
CA ALA A 226 -24.82 4.45 21.12
C ALA A 226 -24.82 5.77 20.33
N PRO A 227 -25.52 6.80 20.81
CA PRO A 227 -25.55 8.09 20.14
C PRO A 227 -24.13 8.69 20.12
N VAL A 228 -23.67 9.04 18.91
CA VAL A 228 -22.41 9.76 18.72
C VAL A 228 -22.69 11.26 18.81
N SER A 229 -21.90 11.98 19.58
CA SER A 229 -22.05 13.44 19.70
C SER A 229 -21.98 14.11 18.32
N PRO A 230 -22.90 15.03 17.99
CA PRO A 230 -22.87 15.80 16.73
C PRO A 230 -21.56 16.60 16.52
N ALA A 231 -20.82 16.88 17.59
CA ALA A 231 -19.52 17.56 17.53
C ALA A 231 -18.38 16.66 17.00
N VAL A 232 -18.59 15.36 16.91
CA VAL A 232 -17.59 14.42 16.38
C VAL A 232 -17.57 14.53 14.86
N ARG A 233 -16.46 15.06 14.31
CA ARG A 233 -16.27 15.17 12.86
C ARG A 233 -15.19 14.19 12.40
N THR A 234 -15.47 13.52 11.28
CA THR A 234 -14.59 12.52 10.66
C THR A 234 -14.26 12.93 9.23
N ALA A 235 -12.98 12.92 8.85
CA ALA A 235 -12.57 13.09 7.48
C ALA A 235 -12.28 11.74 6.83
N VAL A 236 -12.88 11.47 5.68
CA VAL A 236 -12.51 10.36 4.80
C VAL A 236 -11.57 10.91 3.73
N VAL A 237 -10.33 10.44 3.67
CA VAL A 237 -9.33 10.93 2.72
C VAL A 237 -8.91 9.84 1.75
N MET A 238 -8.88 10.18 0.47
CA MET A 238 -8.47 9.31 -0.63
C MET A 238 -7.27 9.93 -1.35
N PRO A 239 -6.02 9.57 -1.00
CA PRO A 239 -4.83 10.00 -1.72
C PRO A 239 -4.74 9.31 -3.09
N ILE A 240 -4.67 10.06 -4.16
CA ILE A 240 -4.56 9.56 -5.55
C ILE A 240 -3.35 10.14 -6.28
N CYS A 241 -2.85 9.39 -7.29
CA CYS A 241 -1.74 9.84 -8.15
C CYS A 241 -1.70 9.10 -9.48
N ASN A 242 -2.14 9.73 -10.56
CA ASN A 242 -2.24 9.15 -11.90
C ASN A 242 -3.02 7.82 -11.91
N GLU A 243 -4.08 7.75 -11.14
CA GLU A 243 -4.96 6.60 -11.05
C GLU A 243 -6.01 6.62 -12.18
N ASP A 244 -6.74 5.52 -12.33
CA ASP A 244 -7.90 5.42 -13.21
C ASP A 244 -9.04 6.28 -12.66
N VAL A 245 -9.31 7.41 -13.31
CA VAL A 245 -10.23 8.42 -12.80
C VAL A 245 -11.67 7.89 -12.70
N PRO A 246 -12.24 7.21 -13.73
CA PRO A 246 -13.57 6.61 -13.62
C PRO A 246 -13.72 5.68 -12.42
N ARG A 247 -12.74 4.80 -12.21
CA ARG A 247 -12.77 3.82 -11.12
C ARG A 247 -12.70 4.48 -9.74
N VAL A 248 -11.81 5.49 -9.59
CA VAL A 248 -11.65 6.25 -8.35
C VAL A 248 -12.96 6.95 -7.95
N PHE A 249 -13.55 7.69 -8.89
CA PHE A 249 -14.76 8.47 -8.59
C PHE A 249 -16.01 7.61 -8.50
N ALA A 250 -16.07 6.47 -9.18
CA ALA A 250 -17.12 5.47 -8.97
C ALA A 250 -17.09 4.89 -7.54
N GLY A 251 -15.91 4.52 -7.03
CA GLY A 251 -15.75 4.05 -5.64
C GLY A 251 -16.04 5.13 -4.59
N LEU A 252 -15.59 6.37 -4.84
CA LEU A 252 -15.87 7.53 -3.99
C LEU A 252 -17.37 7.79 -3.91
N ARG A 253 -18.07 7.80 -5.07
CA ARG A 253 -19.52 7.97 -5.17
C ARG A 253 -20.26 6.88 -4.41
N ALA A 254 -19.94 5.62 -4.65
CA ALA A 254 -20.57 4.49 -3.97
C ALA A 254 -20.42 4.57 -2.44
N THR A 255 -19.24 4.94 -1.96
CA THR A 255 -18.97 5.15 -0.53
C THR A 255 -19.80 6.32 0.02
N TYR A 256 -19.86 7.46 -0.70
CA TYR A 256 -20.63 8.62 -0.26
C TYR A 256 -22.15 8.34 -0.23
N GLU A 257 -22.69 7.72 -1.28
CA GLU A 257 -24.10 7.34 -1.34
C GLU A 257 -24.49 6.35 -0.23
N SER A 258 -23.60 5.41 0.10
CA SER A 258 -23.79 4.51 1.23
C SER A 258 -23.78 5.26 2.56
N LEU A 259 -22.82 6.16 2.74
CA LEU A 259 -22.71 6.98 3.94
C LEU A 259 -23.92 7.91 4.12
N ALA A 260 -24.42 8.49 3.04
CA ALA A 260 -25.58 9.39 3.06
C ALA A 260 -26.87 8.73 3.59
N ARG A 261 -26.94 7.39 3.60
CA ARG A 261 -28.06 6.63 4.16
C ARG A 261 -27.95 6.37 5.67
N THR A 262 -26.83 6.73 6.29
CA THR A 262 -26.60 6.52 7.73
C THR A 262 -26.98 7.74 8.57
N ASP A 263 -27.22 7.52 9.85
CA ASP A 263 -27.50 8.57 10.84
C ASP A 263 -26.31 9.51 11.08
N LEU A 264 -25.08 9.05 10.80
CA LEU A 264 -23.85 9.82 10.99
C LEU A 264 -23.40 10.59 9.74
N ALA A 265 -24.18 10.56 8.64
CA ALA A 265 -23.80 11.17 7.36
C ALA A 265 -23.28 12.61 7.50
N MET A 266 -23.95 13.44 8.32
CA MET A 266 -23.61 14.85 8.50
C MET A 266 -22.28 15.07 9.27
N GLN A 267 -21.72 14.05 9.88
CA GLN A 267 -20.47 14.12 10.65
C GLN A 267 -19.23 13.82 9.80
N PHE A 268 -19.43 13.44 8.53
CA PHE A 268 -18.33 13.07 7.63
C PHE A 268 -18.12 14.12 6.53
N ASP A 269 -16.87 14.36 6.19
CA ASP A 269 -16.43 15.06 4.97
C ASP A 269 -15.46 14.18 4.21
N MET A 270 -15.52 14.21 2.87
CA MET A 270 -14.66 13.42 2.00
C MET A 270 -13.66 14.30 1.26
N PHE A 271 -12.42 13.80 1.11
CA PHE A 271 -11.33 14.53 0.46
C PHE A 271 -10.62 13.66 -0.58
N VAL A 272 -10.59 14.13 -1.81
CA VAL A 272 -9.70 13.60 -2.84
C VAL A 272 -8.39 14.38 -2.77
N LEU A 273 -7.31 13.72 -2.38
CA LEU A 273 -5.99 14.31 -2.17
C LEU A 273 -5.06 13.94 -3.32
N SER A 274 -5.08 14.75 -4.39
CA SER A 274 -4.34 14.46 -5.62
C SER A 274 -2.86 14.86 -5.54
N ASP A 275 -2.00 13.91 -5.93
CA ASP A 275 -0.57 14.06 -6.21
C ASP A 275 -0.26 13.85 -7.70
N THR A 276 -1.26 13.86 -8.56
CA THR A 276 -1.17 13.60 -10.00
C THR A 276 -0.24 14.59 -10.70
N ASN A 277 0.61 14.07 -11.58
CA ASN A 277 1.58 14.81 -12.38
C ASN A 277 1.36 14.66 -13.90
N ASN A 278 0.40 13.85 -14.31
CA ASN A 278 -0.08 13.76 -15.68
C ASN A 278 -1.13 14.86 -15.90
N ALA A 279 -0.97 15.65 -16.97
CA ALA A 279 -1.84 16.77 -17.26
C ALA A 279 -3.26 16.30 -17.65
N ASP A 280 -3.36 15.25 -18.45
CA ASP A 280 -4.66 14.68 -18.88
C ASP A 280 -5.43 14.11 -17.68
N SER A 281 -4.79 13.30 -16.86
CA SER A 281 -5.41 12.74 -15.64
C SER A 281 -5.86 13.83 -14.68
N ARG A 282 -5.09 14.94 -14.55
CA ARG A 282 -5.49 16.04 -13.67
C ARG A 282 -6.74 16.76 -14.14
N VAL A 283 -6.87 16.98 -15.45
CA VAL A 283 -8.08 17.59 -16.02
C VAL A 283 -9.28 16.68 -15.78
N ALA A 284 -9.13 15.38 -16.06
CA ALA A 284 -10.16 14.40 -15.83
C ALA A 284 -10.58 14.31 -14.34
N GLU A 285 -9.61 14.37 -13.40
CA GLU A 285 -9.89 14.36 -11.96
C GLU A 285 -10.74 15.56 -11.52
N VAL A 286 -10.44 16.75 -12.00
CA VAL A 286 -11.18 17.98 -11.62
C VAL A 286 -12.59 17.95 -12.17
N GLU A 287 -12.78 17.54 -13.43
CA GLU A 287 -14.10 17.36 -14.02
C GLU A 287 -14.91 16.28 -13.29
N ALA A 288 -14.32 15.10 -13.07
CA ALA A 288 -14.99 14.00 -12.37
C ALA A 288 -15.40 14.38 -10.94
N TRP A 289 -14.56 15.12 -10.21
CA TRP A 289 -14.91 15.66 -8.91
C TRP A 289 -16.14 16.60 -9.00
N PHE A 290 -16.13 17.53 -9.94
CA PHE A 290 -17.21 18.49 -10.11
C PHE A 290 -18.53 17.80 -10.47
N GLU A 291 -18.50 16.86 -11.44
CA GLU A 291 -19.68 16.10 -11.85
C GLU A 291 -20.21 15.22 -10.71
N THR A 292 -19.31 14.59 -9.93
CA THR A 292 -19.71 13.81 -8.74
C THR A 292 -20.39 14.71 -7.71
N CYS A 293 -19.84 15.86 -7.39
CA CYS A 293 -20.44 16.80 -6.44
C CYS A 293 -21.79 17.32 -6.95
N ARG A 294 -21.91 17.60 -8.26
CA ARG A 294 -23.16 18.06 -8.89
C ARG A 294 -24.25 16.98 -8.84
N ALA A 295 -23.88 15.76 -9.20
CA ALA A 295 -24.84 14.63 -9.24
C ALA A 295 -25.37 14.23 -7.85
N LEU A 296 -24.58 14.45 -6.81
CA LEU A 296 -24.88 14.05 -5.43
C LEU A 296 -25.32 15.22 -4.53
N ASP A 297 -25.39 16.44 -5.06
CA ASP A 297 -25.56 17.67 -4.27
C ASP A 297 -24.59 17.74 -3.07
N ALA A 298 -23.32 17.36 -3.34
CA ALA A 298 -22.30 17.14 -2.31
C ALA A 298 -21.25 18.27 -2.25
N PHE A 299 -21.54 19.46 -2.82
CA PHE A 299 -20.67 20.62 -2.66
C PHE A 299 -20.59 21.03 -1.18
N GLY A 300 -19.37 21.27 -0.72
CA GLY A 300 -19.11 21.52 0.71
C GLY A 300 -19.01 20.27 1.58
N ARG A 301 -19.09 19.07 0.98
CA ARG A 301 -18.96 17.77 1.65
C ARG A 301 -17.89 16.91 0.99
N ILE A 302 -17.75 16.96 -0.33
CA ILE A 302 -16.69 16.29 -1.09
C ILE A 302 -15.74 17.36 -1.61
N PHE A 303 -14.48 17.29 -1.19
CA PHE A 303 -13.44 18.28 -1.50
C PHE A 303 -12.36 17.66 -2.36
N TYR A 304 -11.83 18.46 -3.31
CA TYR A 304 -10.67 18.09 -4.12
C TYR A 304 -9.49 19.01 -3.81
N ARG A 305 -8.34 18.43 -3.51
CA ARG A 305 -7.10 19.20 -3.32
C ARG A 305 -5.94 18.58 -4.06
N TRP A 306 -5.38 19.30 -5.01
CA TRP A 306 -4.12 18.96 -5.66
C TRP A 306 -2.95 19.68 -4.99
N ARG A 307 -1.78 19.01 -4.87
CA ARG A 307 -0.55 19.63 -4.36
C ARG A 307 0.58 19.61 -5.38
N GLN A 308 1.33 20.70 -5.46
CA GLN A 308 2.42 20.88 -6.42
C GLN A 308 3.66 20.05 -6.06
N HIS A 309 4.00 19.92 -4.77
CA HIS A 309 5.21 19.26 -4.31
C HIS A 309 4.87 17.94 -3.59
N ARG A 310 5.21 16.83 -4.23
CA ARG A 310 4.92 15.47 -3.75
C ARG A 310 5.96 14.95 -2.75
N ILE A 311 6.27 15.76 -1.71
CA ILE A 311 7.22 15.37 -0.66
C ILE A 311 6.62 14.23 0.16
N LYS A 312 7.40 13.16 0.38
CA LYS A 312 7.02 11.96 1.15
C LYS A 312 5.81 11.20 0.60
N ARG A 313 5.47 11.37 -0.67
CA ARG A 313 4.39 10.60 -1.34
C ARG A 313 3.10 10.55 -0.52
N LYS A 314 2.45 9.37 -0.35
CA LYS A 314 1.18 9.16 0.38
C LYS A 314 1.26 9.69 1.82
N SER A 315 2.25 9.28 2.62
CA SER A 315 2.39 9.77 4.00
C SER A 315 2.54 11.28 4.08
N GLY A 316 3.30 11.91 3.16
CA GLY A 316 3.43 13.35 3.07
C GLY A 316 2.15 14.06 2.60
N ASN A 317 1.32 13.37 1.79
CA ASN A 317 0.01 13.87 1.36
C ASN A 317 -0.97 13.93 2.53
N ILE A 318 -1.03 12.85 3.32
CA ILE A 318 -1.84 12.77 4.54
C ILE A 318 -1.33 13.78 5.59
N ALA A 319 -0.01 13.87 5.78
CA ALA A 319 0.57 14.85 6.72
C ALA A 319 0.29 16.32 6.30
N ASP A 320 0.23 16.62 5.00
CA ASP A 320 -0.16 17.95 4.50
C ASP A 320 -1.65 18.23 4.77
N PHE A 321 -2.52 17.23 4.59
CA PHE A 321 -3.93 17.30 5.00
C PHE A 321 -4.04 17.58 6.50
N CYS A 322 -3.39 16.80 7.34
CA CYS A 322 -3.41 16.98 8.80
C CYS A 322 -2.96 18.38 9.21
N ARG A 323 -1.88 18.92 8.61
CA ARG A 323 -1.39 20.28 8.91
C ARG A 323 -2.37 21.38 8.52
N ARG A 324 -3.22 21.16 7.50
CA ARG A 324 -4.20 22.18 7.04
C ARG A 324 -5.52 22.08 7.77
N TRP A 325 -6.04 20.89 7.94
CA TRP A 325 -7.40 20.65 8.39
C TRP A 325 -7.54 19.68 9.56
N GLY A 326 -6.45 19.04 10.01
CA GLY A 326 -6.51 18.03 11.05
C GLY A 326 -7.23 18.45 12.33
N ARG A 327 -7.13 19.74 12.72
CA ARG A 327 -7.84 20.28 13.91
C ARG A 327 -9.36 20.36 13.74
N ASN A 328 -9.88 20.27 12.53
CA ASN A 328 -11.32 20.28 12.26
C ASN A 328 -11.96 18.90 12.47
N TYR A 329 -11.15 17.85 12.62
CA TYR A 329 -11.63 16.46 12.66
C TYR A 329 -11.07 15.74 13.88
N ARG A 330 -11.95 14.98 14.53
CA ARG A 330 -11.56 14.08 15.62
C ARG A 330 -10.97 12.78 15.06
N TYR A 331 -11.51 12.30 13.93
CA TYR A 331 -11.11 11.07 13.26
C TYR A 331 -10.76 11.28 11.79
N LEU A 332 -9.92 10.39 11.30
CA LEU A 332 -9.48 10.31 9.92
C LEU A 332 -9.63 8.87 9.44
N VAL A 333 -10.35 8.65 8.35
CA VAL A 333 -10.37 7.37 7.63
C VAL A 333 -9.56 7.53 6.35
N ILE A 334 -8.64 6.60 6.09
CA ILE A 334 -7.80 6.63 4.89
C ILE A 334 -8.27 5.52 3.94
N LEU A 335 -8.59 5.90 2.70
CA LEU A 335 -8.93 4.99 1.61
C LEU A 335 -7.81 4.99 0.58
N ASP A 336 -7.53 3.85 -0.04
CA ASP A 336 -6.77 3.81 -1.28
C ASP A 336 -7.67 4.08 -2.51
N ALA A 337 -7.08 4.28 -3.66
CA ALA A 337 -7.80 4.60 -4.90
C ALA A 337 -8.75 3.48 -5.38
N ASP A 338 -8.52 2.26 -4.91
CA ASP A 338 -9.30 1.04 -5.17
C ASP A 338 -10.14 0.59 -3.98
N SER A 339 -10.07 1.31 -2.86
CA SER A 339 -10.87 1.01 -1.66
C SER A 339 -12.31 1.48 -1.82
N VAL A 340 -13.24 0.66 -1.33
CA VAL A 340 -14.64 0.99 -1.18
C VAL A 340 -15.10 0.58 0.23
N MET A 341 -15.75 1.49 0.96
CA MET A 341 -16.29 1.19 2.28
C MET A 341 -17.77 1.54 2.35
N SER A 342 -18.56 0.68 3.01
CA SER A 342 -19.95 0.99 3.26
C SER A 342 -20.11 2.08 4.33
N GLY A 343 -21.21 2.82 4.27
CA GLY A 343 -21.55 3.82 5.28
C GLY A 343 -21.72 3.22 6.68
N GLU A 344 -22.26 2.00 6.76
CA GLU A 344 -22.39 1.25 8.01
C GLU A 344 -21.03 0.90 8.61
N CYS A 345 -20.07 0.46 7.77
CA CYS A 345 -18.70 0.21 8.20
C CYS A 345 -18.06 1.48 8.78
N LEU A 346 -18.18 2.61 8.07
CA LEU A 346 -17.65 3.90 8.52
C LEU A 346 -18.28 4.36 9.83
N SER A 347 -19.61 4.24 9.97
CA SER A 347 -20.34 4.59 11.18
C SER A 347 -19.96 3.69 12.37
N THR A 348 -19.83 2.38 12.12
CA THR A 348 -19.37 1.41 13.13
C THR A 348 -17.98 1.75 13.63
N LEU A 349 -17.03 2.09 12.74
CA LEU A 349 -15.69 2.50 13.13
C LEU A 349 -15.67 3.75 14.03
N VAL A 350 -16.53 4.73 13.77
CA VAL A 350 -16.68 5.92 14.64
C VAL A 350 -17.21 5.52 16.01
N ARG A 351 -18.26 4.68 16.07
CA ARG A 351 -18.81 4.18 17.35
C ARG A 351 -17.77 3.38 18.15
N LEU A 352 -17.00 2.52 17.47
CA LEU A 352 -15.90 1.77 18.10
C LEU A 352 -14.83 2.70 18.68
N MET A 353 -14.46 3.79 17.98
CA MET A 353 -13.52 4.80 18.47
C MET A 353 -14.07 5.56 19.67
N GLU A 354 -15.36 5.89 19.71
CA GLU A 354 -15.99 6.56 20.86
C GLU A 354 -16.09 5.63 22.07
N ALA A 355 -16.41 4.34 21.85
CA ALA A 355 -16.47 3.33 22.90
C ALA A 355 -15.09 2.96 23.48
N ASN A 356 -14.01 3.21 22.71
CA ASN A 356 -12.65 2.86 23.09
C ASN A 356 -11.73 4.10 23.10
N PRO A 357 -11.78 4.95 24.17
CA PRO A 357 -11.03 6.20 24.21
C PRO A 357 -9.51 6.04 24.11
N GLY A 358 -8.96 4.89 24.52
CA GLY A 358 -7.54 4.55 24.41
C GLY A 358 -7.11 4.04 23.03
N ALA A 359 -8.05 3.84 22.08
CA ALA A 359 -7.72 3.41 20.74
C ALA A 359 -7.23 4.58 19.88
N GLY A 360 -6.06 4.42 19.28
CA GLY A 360 -5.47 5.37 18.34
C GLY A 360 -5.74 5.03 16.88
N ILE A 361 -5.74 3.73 16.55
CA ILE A 361 -6.06 3.21 15.21
C ILE A 361 -6.94 1.96 15.35
N ILE A 362 -7.98 1.86 14.53
CA ILE A 362 -8.76 0.63 14.35
C ILE A 362 -8.76 0.30 12.86
N GLN A 363 -8.17 -0.83 12.52
CA GLN A 363 -8.03 -1.37 11.17
C GLN A 363 -9.15 -2.37 10.89
N THR A 364 -9.84 -2.26 9.75
CA THR A 364 -10.75 -3.32 9.27
C THR A 364 -9.98 -4.41 8.52
N ALA A 365 -10.64 -5.53 8.21
CA ALA A 365 -10.13 -6.56 7.32
C ALA A 365 -10.81 -6.41 5.93
N PRO A 366 -10.18 -5.74 4.95
CA PRO A 366 -10.80 -5.56 3.64
C PRO A 366 -11.00 -6.89 2.90
N ASN A 367 -12.14 -7.05 2.24
CA ASN A 367 -12.42 -8.18 1.38
C ASN A 367 -12.01 -7.85 -0.06
N ALA A 368 -11.20 -8.72 -0.66
CA ALA A 368 -10.78 -8.57 -2.04
C ALA A 368 -11.91 -8.93 -3.01
N THR A 369 -12.21 -8.06 -3.98
CA THR A 369 -13.30 -8.26 -4.94
C THR A 369 -13.08 -7.45 -6.23
N GLY A 370 -13.92 -7.66 -7.25
CA GLY A 370 -14.03 -6.79 -8.43
C GLY A 370 -13.16 -7.16 -9.62
N ARG A 371 -12.45 -8.30 -9.61
CA ARG A 371 -11.56 -8.73 -10.69
C ARG A 371 -11.96 -10.09 -11.27
N ASP A 372 -11.81 -10.23 -12.62
CA ASP A 372 -12.25 -11.41 -13.37
C ASP A 372 -11.12 -12.31 -13.88
N THR A 373 -9.85 -11.90 -13.84
CA THR A 373 -8.74 -12.78 -14.26
C THR A 373 -8.64 -14.00 -13.33
N LEU A 374 -8.19 -15.15 -13.84
CA LEU A 374 -8.01 -16.34 -13.00
C LEU A 374 -7.08 -16.08 -11.80
N HIS A 375 -6.00 -15.33 -12.03
CA HIS A 375 -5.04 -14.95 -10.97
C HIS A 375 -5.71 -14.18 -9.84
N ALA A 376 -6.42 -13.09 -10.17
CA ALA A 376 -7.10 -12.28 -9.18
C ALA A 376 -8.25 -13.03 -8.50
N ARG A 377 -9.00 -13.86 -9.24
CA ARG A 377 -10.08 -14.68 -8.68
C ARG A 377 -9.57 -15.70 -7.65
N ALA A 378 -8.46 -16.38 -7.96
CA ALA A 378 -7.83 -17.29 -6.99
C ALA A 378 -7.42 -16.54 -5.71
N GLN A 379 -6.86 -15.33 -5.83
CA GLN A 379 -6.48 -14.51 -4.68
C GLN A 379 -7.71 -13.95 -3.93
N GLN A 380 -8.76 -13.49 -4.62
CA GLN A 380 -10.01 -13.05 -3.99
C GLN A 380 -10.66 -14.18 -3.19
N PHE A 381 -10.73 -15.36 -3.79
CA PHE A 381 -11.25 -16.55 -3.11
C PHE A 381 -10.42 -16.91 -1.88
N ALA A 382 -9.10 -16.96 -2.00
CA ALA A 382 -8.18 -17.23 -0.91
C ALA A 382 -8.30 -16.20 0.22
N SER A 383 -8.35 -14.89 -0.12
CA SER A 383 -8.58 -13.81 0.85
C SER A 383 -9.90 -13.99 1.60
N ARG A 384 -10.96 -14.36 0.90
CA ARG A 384 -12.30 -14.46 1.49
C ARG A 384 -12.50 -15.73 2.33
N VAL A 385 -11.84 -16.84 1.96
CA VAL A 385 -11.95 -18.13 2.69
C VAL A 385 -10.94 -18.19 3.83
N TYR A 386 -9.67 -17.85 3.59
CA TYR A 386 -8.60 -18.00 4.59
C TYR A 386 -8.35 -16.73 5.40
N GLY A 387 -8.66 -15.55 4.82
CA GLY A 387 -8.44 -14.24 5.44
C GLY A 387 -9.02 -14.11 6.84
N PRO A 388 -10.30 -14.42 7.10
CA PRO A 388 -10.92 -14.32 8.42
C PRO A 388 -10.17 -15.11 9.50
N LEU A 389 -9.73 -16.33 9.17
CA LEU A 389 -8.98 -17.18 10.08
C LEU A 389 -7.62 -16.58 10.44
N PHE A 390 -6.88 -16.10 9.46
CA PHE A 390 -5.58 -15.47 9.71
C PHE A 390 -5.69 -14.12 10.40
N THR A 391 -6.70 -13.30 10.06
CA THR A 391 -6.91 -12.00 10.70
C THR A 391 -7.31 -12.15 12.16
N ALA A 392 -8.18 -13.12 12.47
CA ALA A 392 -8.51 -13.48 13.85
C ALA A 392 -7.27 -14.01 14.62
N GLY A 393 -6.41 -14.79 13.94
CA GLY A 393 -5.16 -15.26 14.50
C GLY A 393 -4.15 -14.15 14.77
N LEU A 394 -4.03 -13.16 13.89
CA LEU A 394 -3.23 -11.96 14.13
C LEU A 394 -3.77 -11.18 15.32
N HIS A 395 -5.09 -10.96 15.38
CA HIS A 395 -5.74 -10.37 16.54
C HIS A 395 -5.42 -11.13 17.84
N PHE A 396 -5.42 -12.47 17.82
CA PHE A 396 -5.18 -13.30 19.00
C PHE A 396 -3.89 -12.94 19.76
N TRP A 397 -2.78 -12.75 19.06
CA TRP A 397 -1.50 -12.49 19.70
C TRP A 397 -1.07 -11.02 19.70
N GLN A 398 -1.67 -10.19 18.84
CA GLN A 398 -1.38 -8.74 18.77
C GLN A 398 -2.25 -7.94 19.72
N LEU A 399 -3.55 -8.21 19.80
CA LEU A 399 -4.54 -7.43 20.56
C LEU A 399 -4.38 -5.93 20.26
N GLY A 400 -4.30 -5.08 21.31
CA GLY A 400 -4.08 -3.63 21.19
C GLY A 400 -2.68 -3.20 20.73
N GLU A 401 -1.85 -4.12 20.23
CA GLU A 401 -0.53 -3.88 19.63
C GLU A 401 -0.52 -4.33 18.16
N SER A 402 -1.65 -4.27 17.49
CA SER A 402 -1.79 -4.64 16.09
C SER A 402 -1.06 -3.68 15.16
N HIS A 403 -0.84 -4.09 13.94
CA HIS A 403 -0.29 -3.26 12.89
C HIS A 403 -1.41 -2.56 12.11
N TYR A 404 -1.03 -1.59 11.30
CA TYR A 404 -1.90 -0.83 10.42
C TYR A 404 -1.46 -1.06 8.96
N TRP A 405 -2.43 -1.23 8.05
CA TRP A 405 -2.18 -1.59 6.65
C TRP A 405 -2.18 -0.41 5.68
N GLY A 406 -2.37 0.80 6.20
CA GLY A 406 -2.25 2.02 5.43
C GLY A 406 -3.55 2.54 4.82
N HIS A 407 -4.61 1.74 4.82
CA HIS A 407 -5.94 2.11 4.29
C HIS A 407 -7.05 1.34 5.00
N ASN A 408 -8.31 1.69 4.75
CA ASN A 408 -9.53 1.10 5.32
C ASN A 408 -9.47 1.00 6.86
N ALA A 409 -9.00 2.05 7.49
CA ALA A 409 -8.83 2.15 8.93
C ALA A 409 -9.22 3.54 9.42
N ILE A 410 -9.71 3.62 10.65
CA ILE A 410 -9.97 4.88 11.33
C ILE A 410 -8.84 5.22 12.31
N ILE A 411 -8.44 6.48 12.32
CA ILE A 411 -7.31 7.01 13.07
C ILE A 411 -7.77 8.20 13.91
N ARG A 412 -7.37 8.25 15.17
CA ARG A 412 -7.55 9.44 16.03
C ARG A 412 -6.54 10.50 15.63
N VAL A 413 -7.01 11.66 15.16
CA VAL A 413 -6.18 12.67 14.48
C VAL A 413 -5.17 13.32 15.40
N GLU A 414 -5.57 13.72 16.60
CA GLU A 414 -4.69 14.45 17.52
C GLU A 414 -3.43 13.67 17.89
N PRO A 415 -3.50 12.43 18.43
CA PRO A 415 -2.31 11.66 18.72
C PRO A 415 -1.53 11.26 17.48
N PHE A 416 -2.19 11.03 16.35
CA PHE A 416 -1.52 10.74 15.07
C PHE A 416 -0.64 11.91 14.62
N MET A 417 -1.16 13.14 14.71
CA MET A 417 -0.40 14.34 14.38
C MET A 417 0.77 14.59 15.33
N ARG A 418 0.57 14.29 16.62
CA ARG A 418 1.58 14.51 17.66
C ARG A 418 2.72 13.49 17.58
N HIS A 419 2.43 12.23 17.27
CA HIS A 419 3.38 11.11 17.43
C HIS A 419 3.81 10.43 16.15
N CYS A 420 3.03 10.50 15.04
CA CYS A 420 3.29 9.77 13.81
C CYS A 420 3.96 10.61 12.71
N GLY A 421 4.58 11.73 13.06
CA GLY A 421 5.39 12.49 12.11
C GLY A 421 6.65 11.71 11.70
N LEU A 422 6.74 11.25 10.44
CA LEU A 422 7.83 10.42 9.96
C LEU A 422 9.09 11.22 9.64
N ARG A 423 10.24 10.75 10.11
CA ARG A 423 11.56 11.27 9.81
C ARG A 423 12.25 10.38 8.76
N ARG A 424 13.11 10.98 7.92
CA ARG A 424 13.95 10.20 7.01
C ARG A 424 14.90 9.28 7.78
N LEU A 425 15.11 8.07 7.27
CA LEU A 425 16.16 7.19 7.75
C LEU A 425 17.52 7.71 7.28
N THR A 426 18.44 7.89 8.21
CA THR A 426 19.81 8.34 7.94
C THR A 426 20.62 7.24 7.27
N GLY A 427 21.65 7.61 6.50
CA GLY A 427 22.54 6.69 5.82
C GLY A 427 22.54 6.87 4.30
N ARG A 428 23.24 5.96 3.61
CA ARG A 428 23.38 5.92 2.15
C ARG A 428 22.76 4.63 1.60
N GLY A 429 22.38 4.62 0.32
CA GLY A 429 21.81 3.46 -0.36
C GLY A 429 20.30 3.31 -0.19
N LEU A 430 19.74 2.21 -0.73
CA LEU A 430 18.28 1.98 -0.85
C LEU A 430 17.57 1.73 0.49
N LEU A 431 18.32 1.38 1.55
CA LEU A 431 17.76 1.19 2.90
C LEU A 431 17.72 2.49 3.72
N SER A 432 17.94 3.64 3.09
CA SER A 432 17.90 4.97 3.71
C SER A 432 17.01 5.91 2.91
N GLY A 433 16.62 7.04 3.50
CA GLY A 433 15.75 8.01 2.84
C GLY A 433 14.34 8.08 3.43
N GLU A 434 13.36 8.40 2.60
CA GLU A 434 11.95 8.44 3.03
C GLU A 434 11.42 7.02 3.23
N ILE A 435 10.65 6.81 4.31
CA ILE A 435 10.05 5.51 4.63
C ILE A 435 9.00 5.17 3.57
N LEU A 436 9.11 3.99 2.97
CA LEU A 436 8.21 3.54 1.91
C LEU A 436 6.97 2.84 2.45
N SER A 437 7.12 1.89 3.39
CA SER A 437 6.00 1.25 4.11
C SER A 437 5.83 1.97 5.46
N HIS A 438 5.15 3.12 5.40
CA HIS A 438 5.02 4.03 6.54
C HIS A 438 3.99 3.59 7.58
N ASP A 439 3.02 2.83 7.17
CA ASP A 439 1.86 2.32 7.89
C ASP A 439 2.24 1.49 9.12
N PHE A 440 3.10 0.48 8.97
CA PHE A 440 3.63 -0.30 10.10
C PHE A 440 4.39 0.57 11.10
N VAL A 441 5.10 1.59 10.60
CA VAL A 441 5.86 2.51 11.44
C VAL A 441 4.92 3.44 12.20
N GLU A 442 3.86 3.94 11.56
CA GLU A 442 2.83 4.78 12.19
C GLU A 442 2.12 4.04 13.32
N ALA A 443 1.73 2.75 13.10
CA ALA A 443 1.17 1.90 14.16
C ALA A 443 2.13 1.73 15.34
N ALA A 444 3.40 1.43 15.07
CA ALA A 444 4.42 1.25 16.10
C ALA A 444 4.68 2.55 16.89
N LEU A 445 4.66 3.72 16.24
CA LEU A 445 4.80 5.03 16.88
C LEU A 445 3.57 5.38 17.72
N MET A 446 2.37 5.07 17.23
CA MET A 446 1.12 5.27 17.97
C MET A 446 1.13 4.44 19.26
N ARG A 447 1.51 3.17 19.18
CA ARG A 447 1.60 2.29 20.35
C ARG A 447 2.71 2.71 21.31
N ARG A 448 3.87 3.15 20.80
CA ARG A 448 4.95 3.72 21.63
C ARG A 448 4.49 4.93 22.45
N ALA A 449 3.56 5.70 21.90
CA ALA A 449 2.96 6.85 22.59
C ALA A 449 1.84 6.46 23.58
N GLY A 450 1.58 5.16 23.80
CA GLY A 450 0.59 4.66 24.75
C GLY A 450 -0.80 4.39 24.16
N TRP A 451 -1.05 4.73 22.89
CA TRP A 451 -2.31 4.48 22.23
C TRP A 451 -2.37 3.04 21.69
N SER A 452 -3.51 2.36 21.82
CA SER A 452 -3.68 1.03 21.29
C SER A 452 -4.01 1.05 19.79
N VAL A 453 -3.58 0.01 19.09
CA VAL A 453 -3.84 -0.22 17.67
C VAL A 453 -4.53 -1.58 17.54
N TRP A 454 -5.71 -1.62 16.95
CA TRP A 454 -6.56 -2.81 16.90
C TRP A 454 -6.87 -3.24 15.46
N ILE A 455 -7.05 -4.55 15.28
CA ILE A 455 -7.68 -5.11 14.09
C ILE A 455 -9.11 -5.51 14.49
N ALA A 456 -10.09 -4.84 13.89
CA ALA A 456 -11.50 -5.21 13.99
C ALA A 456 -11.82 -6.17 12.83
N TYR A 457 -11.55 -7.46 13.06
CA TYR A 457 -11.63 -8.49 12.03
C TYR A 457 -13.05 -8.89 11.64
N ASP A 458 -14.05 -8.50 12.42
CA ASP A 458 -15.47 -8.82 12.26
C ASP A 458 -16.32 -7.67 11.70
N VAL A 459 -15.72 -6.51 11.39
CA VAL A 459 -16.45 -5.36 10.81
C VAL A 459 -16.59 -5.56 9.30
N PRO A 460 -17.84 -5.76 8.79
CA PRO A 460 -18.09 -5.95 7.38
C PRO A 460 -18.09 -4.62 6.60
N GLY A 461 -18.20 -4.69 5.27
CA GLY A 461 -18.39 -3.53 4.41
C GLY A 461 -17.12 -2.77 4.05
N SER A 462 -15.97 -3.43 4.11
CA SER A 462 -14.66 -2.92 3.68
C SER A 462 -14.13 -3.76 2.52
N TYR A 463 -13.81 -3.12 1.39
CA TYR A 463 -13.45 -3.78 0.14
C TYR A 463 -12.21 -3.17 -0.51
N GLU A 464 -11.45 -4.01 -1.23
CA GLU A 464 -10.27 -3.63 -2.03
C GLU A 464 -10.15 -4.47 -3.30
N GLU A 465 -9.26 -4.08 -4.23
CA GLU A 465 -8.99 -4.83 -5.46
C GLU A 465 -7.61 -5.50 -5.42
N MET A 466 -7.53 -6.73 -5.97
CA MET A 466 -6.26 -7.44 -6.14
C MET A 466 -5.59 -7.12 -7.48
N PRO A 467 -4.26 -7.30 -7.60
CA PRO A 467 -3.57 -7.22 -8.88
C PRO A 467 -4.18 -8.19 -9.90
N PRO A 468 -4.38 -7.75 -11.16
CA PRO A 468 -5.04 -8.58 -12.17
C PRO A 468 -4.17 -9.76 -12.66
N ASN A 469 -2.86 -9.68 -12.52
CA ASN A 469 -1.92 -10.69 -13.03
C ASN A 469 -0.66 -10.77 -12.19
N LEU A 470 0.10 -11.86 -12.36
CA LEU A 470 1.34 -12.14 -11.63
C LEU A 470 2.41 -11.04 -11.83
N ILE A 471 2.52 -10.46 -13.02
CA ILE A 471 3.56 -9.46 -13.31
C ILE A 471 3.31 -8.18 -12.51
N ASP A 472 2.05 -7.75 -12.41
CA ASP A 472 1.68 -6.55 -11.66
C ASP A 472 1.76 -6.80 -10.13
N GLU A 473 1.44 -8.02 -9.68
CA GLU A 473 1.72 -8.44 -8.30
C GLU A 473 3.22 -8.32 -7.98
N LEU A 474 4.09 -8.87 -8.82
CA LEU A 474 5.55 -8.81 -8.61
C LEU A 474 6.13 -7.38 -8.67
N LYS A 475 5.54 -6.49 -9.48
CA LYS A 475 5.88 -5.06 -9.47
C LYS A 475 5.52 -4.41 -8.12
N ARG A 476 4.37 -4.78 -7.54
CA ARG A 476 3.93 -4.35 -6.21
C ARG A 476 4.88 -4.87 -5.12
N ASP A 477 5.15 -6.17 -5.13
CA ASP A 477 5.99 -6.88 -4.17
C ASP A 477 7.40 -6.32 -4.08
N ARG A 478 7.96 -5.92 -5.20
CA ARG A 478 9.29 -5.30 -5.23
C ARG A 478 9.37 -4.04 -4.37
N ARG A 479 8.34 -3.18 -4.40
CA ARG A 479 8.28 -1.97 -3.55
C ARG A 479 8.16 -2.33 -2.09
N TRP A 480 7.30 -3.29 -1.79
CA TRP A 480 7.05 -3.74 -0.43
C TRP A 480 8.28 -4.42 0.17
N CYS A 481 9.00 -5.22 -0.62
CA CYS A 481 10.27 -5.79 -0.23
C CYS A 481 11.26 -4.70 0.22
N GLN A 482 11.46 -3.66 -0.60
CA GLN A 482 12.32 -2.54 -0.23
C GLN A 482 11.82 -1.82 1.03
N GLY A 483 10.52 -1.55 1.14
CA GLY A 483 9.91 -0.89 2.30
C GLY A 483 10.08 -1.69 3.59
N ASN A 484 9.85 -3.00 3.55
CA ASN A 484 10.00 -3.89 4.71
C ASN A 484 11.48 -4.04 5.14
N LEU A 485 12.41 -4.18 4.19
CA LEU A 485 13.84 -4.19 4.49
C LEU A 485 14.32 -2.85 5.11
N MET A 486 13.74 -1.71 4.70
CA MET A 486 13.99 -0.41 5.34
C MET A 486 13.46 -0.38 6.77
N ASN A 487 12.23 -0.87 6.98
CA ASN A 487 11.56 -0.85 8.28
C ASN A 487 12.25 -1.77 9.31
N PHE A 488 12.93 -2.83 8.87
CA PHE A 488 13.70 -3.70 9.75
C PHE A 488 14.75 -2.94 10.58
N ARG A 489 15.32 -1.86 10.03
CA ARG A 489 16.26 -1.00 10.76
C ARG A 489 15.63 -0.34 12.00
N LEU A 490 14.30 -0.22 12.04
CA LEU A 490 13.56 0.32 13.17
C LEU A 490 13.28 -0.73 14.25
N SER A 491 13.46 -2.03 13.98
CA SER A 491 13.22 -3.10 14.95
C SER A 491 14.03 -2.97 16.24
N VAL A 492 15.21 -2.34 16.14
CA VAL A 492 16.11 -2.05 17.29
C VAL A 492 15.82 -0.70 17.97
N MET A 493 14.80 0.03 17.53
CA MET A 493 14.44 1.33 18.09
C MET A 493 13.94 1.18 19.55
N ASN A 494 14.35 2.10 20.43
CA ASN A 494 13.92 2.09 21.83
C ASN A 494 12.41 2.41 21.97
N GLY A 495 11.77 1.77 22.95
CA GLY A 495 10.36 1.98 23.29
C GLY A 495 9.36 1.27 22.36
N LEU A 496 9.81 0.46 21.38
CA LEU A 496 8.91 -0.38 20.62
C LEU A 496 8.49 -1.63 21.40
N GLN A 497 7.20 -1.97 21.27
CA GLN A 497 6.65 -3.20 21.83
C GLN A 497 7.12 -4.43 21.05
N ALA A 498 7.17 -5.60 21.73
CA ALA A 498 7.63 -6.85 21.13
C ALA A 498 6.80 -7.26 19.89
N ALA A 499 5.48 -7.01 19.93
CA ALA A 499 4.60 -7.31 18.80
C ALA A 499 5.00 -6.54 17.52
N HIS A 500 5.32 -5.23 17.63
CA HIS A 500 5.75 -4.45 16.46
C HIS A 500 7.14 -4.85 15.95
N ARG A 501 8.06 -5.28 16.84
CA ARG A 501 9.33 -5.86 16.41
C ARG A 501 9.11 -7.15 15.62
N ALA A 502 8.21 -8.02 16.10
CA ALA A 502 7.82 -9.24 15.38
C ALA A 502 7.19 -8.92 14.02
N VAL A 503 6.36 -7.89 13.93
CA VAL A 503 5.77 -7.42 12.66
C VAL A 503 6.86 -6.96 11.68
N PHE A 504 7.89 -6.20 12.11
CA PHE A 504 9.00 -5.80 11.24
C PHE A 504 9.83 -6.99 10.77
N VAL A 505 10.09 -7.97 11.66
CA VAL A 505 10.75 -9.23 11.28
C VAL A 505 9.89 -10.01 10.28
N SER A 506 8.59 -10.13 10.52
CA SER A 506 7.64 -10.78 9.62
C SER A 506 7.62 -10.13 8.23
N GLY A 507 7.66 -8.79 8.17
CA GLY A 507 7.74 -8.05 6.91
C GLY A 507 9.00 -8.33 6.11
N VAL A 508 10.15 -8.55 6.77
CA VAL A 508 11.39 -8.99 6.10
C VAL A 508 11.28 -10.44 5.66
N MET A 509 10.81 -11.33 6.56
CA MET A 509 10.70 -12.76 6.28
C MET A 509 9.73 -13.06 5.13
N ALA A 510 8.71 -12.23 4.91
CA ALA A 510 7.81 -12.35 3.76
C ALA A 510 8.55 -12.38 2.41
N TYR A 511 9.74 -11.76 2.33
CA TYR A 511 10.58 -11.73 1.11
C TYR A 511 11.88 -12.52 1.28
N ALA A 512 12.54 -12.41 2.43
CA ALA A 512 13.81 -13.10 2.70
C ALA A 512 13.63 -14.62 2.70
N ALA A 513 12.47 -15.14 3.09
CA ALA A 513 12.16 -16.57 3.02
C ALA A 513 12.34 -17.13 1.60
N GLY A 514 12.05 -16.36 0.54
CA GLY A 514 12.31 -16.76 -0.84
C GLY A 514 13.79 -16.97 -1.13
N LEU A 515 14.66 -16.06 -0.65
CA LEU A 515 16.12 -16.19 -0.79
C LEU A 515 16.65 -17.36 0.02
N LEU A 516 16.20 -17.52 1.27
CA LEU A 516 16.62 -18.63 2.15
C LEU A 516 16.16 -19.99 1.58
N TRP A 517 14.96 -20.05 1.02
CA TRP A 517 14.45 -21.28 0.38
C TRP A 517 15.25 -21.63 -0.88
N LEU A 518 15.56 -20.65 -1.73
CA LEU A 518 16.44 -20.85 -2.88
C LEU A 518 17.83 -21.37 -2.42
N ALA A 519 18.42 -20.76 -1.39
CA ALA A 519 19.69 -21.20 -0.83
C ALA A 519 19.60 -22.66 -0.30
N PHE A 520 18.55 -23.00 0.44
CA PHE A 520 18.29 -24.37 0.93
C PHE A 520 18.24 -25.37 -0.23
N LEU A 521 17.51 -25.09 -1.31
CA LEU A 521 17.39 -25.98 -2.46
C LEU A 521 18.72 -26.13 -3.22
N VAL A 522 19.47 -25.03 -3.38
CA VAL A 522 20.80 -25.06 -4.02
C VAL A 522 21.78 -25.87 -3.20
N LEU A 523 21.87 -25.63 -1.88
CA LEU A 523 22.78 -26.39 -1.01
C LEU A 523 22.39 -27.88 -0.94
N SER A 524 21.11 -28.22 -0.95
CA SER A 524 20.63 -29.61 -1.02
C SER A 524 21.05 -30.28 -2.35
N THR A 525 21.01 -29.53 -3.46
CA THR A 525 21.49 -30.03 -4.76
C THR A 525 23.02 -30.19 -4.77
N ILE A 526 23.76 -29.28 -4.13
CA ILE A 526 25.21 -29.41 -3.96
C ILE A 526 25.56 -30.61 -3.10
N LEU A 527 24.82 -30.86 -2.00
CA LEU A 527 25.01 -32.03 -1.17
C LEU A 527 24.83 -33.33 -1.96
N LEU A 528 23.75 -33.40 -2.78
CA LEU A 528 23.55 -34.53 -3.69
C LEU A 528 24.75 -34.73 -4.65
N ALA A 529 25.23 -33.64 -5.28
CA ALA A 529 26.38 -33.71 -6.19
C ALA A 529 27.65 -34.16 -5.46
N VAL A 530 27.89 -33.67 -4.25
CA VAL A 530 29.07 -34.07 -3.43
C VAL A 530 29.01 -35.56 -3.10
N GLN A 531 27.84 -36.09 -2.73
CA GLN A 531 27.66 -37.49 -2.40
C GLN A 531 27.84 -38.43 -3.61
N ILE A 532 27.52 -37.99 -4.79
CA ILE A 532 27.67 -38.80 -6.01
C ILE A 532 29.10 -38.71 -6.60
N LEU A 533 29.73 -37.54 -6.52
CA LEU A 533 31.01 -37.27 -7.17
C LEU A 533 32.24 -37.48 -6.28
N ARG A 534 32.05 -37.66 -4.93
CA ARG A 534 33.15 -37.90 -3.98
C ARG A 534 32.94 -39.23 -3.25
N ASP A 535 34.06 -39.85 -2.93
CA ASP A 535 34.05 -41.06 -2.11
C ASP A 535 33.53 -40.73 -0.70
N PRO A 536 32.74 -41.62 -0.08
CA PRO A 536 32.23 -41.42 1.27
C PRO A 536 33.36 -41.24 2.29
N GLN A 537 33.20 -40.22 3.16
CA GLN A 537 34.16 -39.98 4.26
C GLN A 537 33.59 -40.63 5.52
N TYR A 538 34.26 -41.67 6.03
CA TYR A 538 33.81 -42.41 7.23
C TYR A 538 34.30 -41.76 8.54
N PHE A 539 35.29 -40.87 8.50
CA PHE A 539 35.83 -40.17 9.66
C PHE A 539 35.74 -38.65 9.39
N VAL A 540 34.65 -38.05 9.90
CA VAL A 540 34.31 -36.65 9.62
C VAL A 540 34.85 -35.71 10.70
N ALA A 541 35.08 -36.20 11.91
CA ALA A 541 35.56 -35.41 13.03
C ALA A 541 36.95 -35.87 13.50
N ALA A 542 37.77 -34.91 13.96
CA ALA A 542 39.03 -35.20 14.58
C ALA A 542 38.79 -36.06 15.85
N TYR A 543 39.62 -37.14 16.03
CA TYR A 543 39.54 -38.11 17.15
C TYR A 543 38.29 -39.01 17.14
N GLN A 544 37.59 -39.13 16.01
CA GLN A 544 36.48 -40.11 15.85
C GLN A 544 37.04 -41.52 15.91
N MET A 545 36.57 -42.33 16.89
CA MET A 545 37.07 -43.70 17.10
C MET A 545 36.34 -44.73 16.22
N PHE A 546 35.13 -44.44 15.78
CA PHE A 546 34.29 -45.35 14.97
C PHE A 546 33.91 -44.68 13.66
N PRO A 547 33.84 -45.42 12.54
CA PRO A 547 33.39 -44.89 11.28
C PRO A 547 31.91 -44.46 11.36
N LEU A 548 31.59 -43.33 10.78
CA LEU A 548 30.22 -42.89 10.57
C LEU A 548 29.84 -43.26 9.14
N TRP A 549 28.86 -44.16 9.02
CA TRP A 549 28.34 -44.55 7.72
C TRP A 549 27.34 -43.53 7.22
N PRO A 550 27.39 -43.06 5.95
CA PRO A 550 26.34 -42.23 5.39
C PRO A 550 25.07 -43.09 5.25
N GLU A 551 24.07 -42.77 6.04
CA GLU A 551 22.78 -43.44 6.06
C GLU A 551 21.71 -42.57 5.40
N TRP A 552 20.80 -43.22 4.66
CA TRP A 552 19.67 -42.54 4.04
C TRP A 552 18.35 -43.16 4.52
N HIS A 553 17.52 -42.35 5.19
CA HIS A 553 16.23 -42.74 5.76
C HIS A 553 15.06 -42.11 4.97
N PRO A 554 14.60 -42.73 3.87
CA PRO A 554 13.54 -42.15 3.04
C PRO A 554 12.20 -41.99 3.78
N GLU A 555 11.88 -42.88 4.73
CA GLU A 555 10.69 -42.82 5.59
C GLU A 555 10.67 -41.54 6.45
N TRP A 556 11.80 -41.13 6.99
CA TRP A 556 11.91 -39.88 7.78
C TRP A 556 11.81 -38.66 6.91
N ALA A 557 12.38 -38.69 5.69
CA ALA A 557 12.22 -37.63 4.70
C ALA A 557 10.76 -37.50 4.27
N LEU A 558 10.04 -38.61 4.04
CA LEU A 558 8.61 -38.57 3.72
C LEU A 558 7.78 -38.05 4.90
N THR A 559 8.12 -38.48 6.13
CA THR A 559 7.46 -37.98 7.35
C THR A 559 7.64 -36.47 7.47
N LEU A 560 8.86 -35.94 7.28
CA LEU A 560 9.16 -34.52 7.32
C LEU A 560 8.41 -33.75 6.22
N ALA A 561 8.37 -34.27 5.01
CA ALA A 561 7.60 -33.73 3.90
C ALA A 561 6.10 -33.71 4.21
N GLY A 562 5.57 -34.79 4.78
CA GLY A 562 4.17 -34.90 5.21
C GLY A 562 3.81 -33.90 6.30
N VAL A 563 4.65 -33.75 7.33
CA VAL A 563 4.47 -32.73 8.38
C VAL A 563 4.49 -31.33 7.78
N THR A 564 5.45 -31.03 6.91
CA THR A 564 5.53 -29.73 6.25
C THR A 564 4.30 -29.45 5.38
N ALA A 565 3.83 -30.42 4.62
CA ALA A 565 2.59 -30.32 3.85
C ALA A 565 1.38 -30.11 4.78
N GLY A 566 1.31 -30.82 5.91
CA GLY A 566 0.29 -30.61 6.93
C GLY A 566 0.25 -29.16 7.43
N LEU A 567 1.41 -28.59 7.77
CA LEU A 567 1.47 -27.19 8.21
C LEU A 567 1.01 -26.18 7.14
N LEU A 568 1.24 -26.47 5.87
CA LEU A 568 0.87 -25.60 4.76
C LEU A 568 -0.62 -25.71 4.36
N PHE A 569 -1.17 -26.93 4.35
CA PHE A 569 -2.51 -27.17 3.78
C PHE A 569 -3.61 -27.33 4.84
N LEU A 570 -3.28 -27.78 6.07
CA LEU A 570 -4.29 -27.92 7.13
C LEU A 570 -5.01 -26.61 7.46
N PRO A 571 -4.36 -25.43 7.55
CA PRO A 571 -5.07 -24.15 7.74
C PRO A 571 -6.10 -23.86 6.64
N LYS A 572 -5.80 -24.20 5.38
CA LYS A 572 -6.73 -24.02 4.25
C LYS A 572 -7.95 -24.92 4.39
N LEU A 573 -7.72 -26.18 4.79
CA LEU A 573 -8.79 -27.13 5.04
C LEU A 573 -9.67 -26.70 6.22
N LEU A 574 -9.07 -26.26 7.34
CA LEU A 574 -9.79 -25.76 8.50
C LEU A 574 -10.63 -24.53 8.18
N ALA A 575 -10.11 -23.61 7.38
CA ALA A 575 -10.86 -22.46 6.90
C ALA A 575 -12.04 -22.86 6.03
N ALA A 576 -11.85 -23.82 5.11
CA ALA A 576 -12.95 -24.35 4.30
C ALA A 576 -14.03 -25.03 5.16
N ILE A 577 -13.64 -25.79 6.20
CA ILE A 577 -14.56 -26.39 7.15
C ILE A 577 -15.33 -25.32 7.93
N ALA A 578 -14.65 -24.27 8.42
CA ALA A 578 -15.29 -23.15 9.09
C ALA A 578 -16.33 -22.47 8.20
N VAL A 579 -15.97 -22.17 6.94
CA VAL A 579 -16.91 -21.59 5.95
C VAL A 579 -18.07 -22.54 5.69
N ALA A 580 -17.83 -23.84 5.52
CA ALA A 580 -18.88 -24.82 5.28
C ALA A 580 -19.88 -24.91 6.46
N ALA A 581 -19.38 -24.82 7.70
CA ALA A 581 -20.19 -24.82 8.92
C ALA A 581 -21.08 -23.58 9.05
N HIS A 582 -20.63 -22.42 8.57
CA HIS A 582 -21.40 -21.16 8.56
C HIS A 582 -22.29 -20.99 7.31
N GLY A 583 -22.14 -21.86 6.31
CA GLY A 583 -22.97 -21.87 5.09
C GLY A 583 -22.17 -21.67 3.80
N ALA A 584 -22.01 -22.75 3.02
CA ALA A 584 -21.24 -22.73 1.79
C ALA A 584 -22.01 -22.21 0.55
N LYS A 585 -23.30 -21.90 0.65
CA LYS A 585 -24.12 -21.47 -0.50
C LYS A 585 -23.53 -20.25 -1.25
N PRO A 586 -23.10 -19.18 -0.56
CA PRO A 586 -22.52 -18.01 -1.24
C PRO A 586 -21.20 -18.28 -2.00
N TYR A 587 -20.57 -19.44 -1.73
CA TYR A 587 -19.35 -19.90 -2.40
C TYR A 587 -19.61 -20.94 -3.49
N GLY A 588 -20.84 -21.05 -3.96
CA GLY A 588 -21.24 -22.03 -4.98
C GLY A 588 -21.64 -23.40 -4.44
N GLY A 589 -21.71 -23.58 -3.09
CA GLY A 589 -22.04 -24.84 -2.42
C GLY A 589 -20.82 -25.60 -1.93
N GLY A 590 -21.02 -26.58 -1.01
CA GLY A 590 -19.94 -27.27 -0.31
C GLY A 590 -18.94 -27.99 -1.22
N ALA A 591 -19.40 -28.79 -2.17
CA ALA A 591 -18.51 -29.51 -3.08
C ALA A 591 -17.63 -28.56 -3.93
N ARG A 592 -18.22 -27.46 -4.46
CA ARG A 592 -17.50 -26.43 -5.24
C ARG A 592 -16.55 -25.62 -4.38
N LEU A 593 -16.88 -25.35 -3.12
CA LEU A 593 -15.98 -24.73 -2.15
C LEU A 593 -14.69 -25.55 -1.99
N PHE A 594 -14.80 -26.85 -1.70
CA PHE A 594 -13.63 -27.73 -1.54
C PHE A 594 -12.87 -27.94 -2.85
N ALA A 595 -13.55 -28.04 -3.99
CA ALA A 595 -12.91 -28.08 -5.31
C ALA A 595 -12.12 -26.77 -5.59
N SER A 596 -12.68 -25.62 -5.20
CA SER A 596 -12.00 -24.32 -5.33
C SER A 596 -10.79 -24.21 -4.40
N VAL A 597 -10.87 -24.74 -3.17
CA VAL A 597 -9.72 -24.81 -2.24
C VAL A 597 -8.60 -25.66 -2.82
N LEU A 598 -8.94 -26.81 -3.41
CA LEU A 598 -7.94 -27.68 -4.08
C LEU A 598 -7.32 -26.96 -5.29
N GLY A 599 -8.15 -26.38 -6.16
CA GLY A 599 -7.69 -25.64 -7.35
C GLY A 599 -6.80 -24.45 -7.00
N GLU A 600 -7.20 -23.66 -5.98
CA GLU A 600 -6.41 -22.54 -5.47
C GLU A 600 -5.08 -23.04 -4.89
N SER A 601 -5.08 -24.16 -4.15
CA SER A 601 -3.86 -24.73 -3.60
C SER A 601 -2.88 -25.18 -4.70
N VAL A 602 -3.38 -25.74 -5.80
CA VAL A 602 -2.56 -26.07 -6.97
C VAL A 602 -1.98 -24.81 -7.63
N VAL A 603 -2.80 -23.78 -7.85
CA VAL A 603 -2.34 -22.51 -8.41
C VAL A 603 -1.27 -21.87 -7.50
N SER A 604 -1.50 -21.80 -6.21
CA SER A 604 -0.54 -21.27 -5.22
C SER A 604 0.77 -22.08 -5.22
N MET A 605 0.71 -23.40 -5.27
CA MET A 605 1.89 -24.28 -5.33
C MET A 605 2.72 -24.02 -6.60
N LEU A 606 2.08 -23.83 -7.75
CA LEU A 606 2.78 -23.52 -9.01
C LEU A 606 3.37 -22.10 -9.02
N LEU A 607 2.72 -21.12 -8.39
CA LEU A 607 3.22 -19.74 -8.32
C LEU A 607 4.35 -19.56 -7.30
N ALA A 608 4.41 -20.38 -6.25
CA ALA A 608 5.38 -20.20 -5.15
C ALA A 608 6.86 -20.24 -5.59
N PRO A 609 7.35 -21.19 -6.45
CA PRO A 609 8.74 -21.18 -6.91
C PRO A 609 9.07 -19.98 -7.82
N ILE A 610 8.09 -19.48 -8.58
CA ILE A 610 8.26 -18.29 -9.41
C ILE A 610 8.48 -17.07 -8.50
N ARG A 611 7.60 -16.90 -7.49
CA ARG A 611 7.76 -15.84 -6.47
C ARG A 611 9.07 -15.97 -5.70
N MET A 612 9.49 -17.19 -5.34
CA MET A 612 10.77 -17.44 -4.68
C MET A 612 11.94 -16.80 -5.43
N LEU A 613 12.08 -17.03 -6.73
CA LEU A 613 13.17 -16.47 -7.53
C LEU A 613 13.07 -14.94 -7.64
N PHE A 614 11.86 -14.39 -7.78
CA PHE A 614 11.68 -12.93 -7.83
C PHE A 614 11.98 -12.29 -6.47
N HIS A 615 11.48 -12.84 -5.37
CA HIS A 615 11.74 -12.33 -4.03
C HIS A 615 13.24 -12.40 -3.70
N ALA A 616 13.90 -13.53 -4.01
CA ALA A 616 15.35 -13.64 -3.87
C ALA A 616 16.09 -12.52 -4.65
N ARG A 617 15.71 -12.30 -5.91
CA ARG A 617 16.25 -11.21 -6.72
C ARG A 617 15.95 -9.84 -6.12
N PHE A 618 14.74 -9.59 -5.59
CA PHE A 618 14.38 -8.30 -4.99
C PHE A 618 15.19 -8.01 -3.73
N VAL A 619 15.36 -9.01 -2.86
CA VAL A 619 16.19 -8.88 -1.66
C VAL A 619 17.64 -8.59 -2.03
N VAL A 620 18.24 -9.40 -2.90
CA VAL A 620 19.65 -9.22 -3.33
C VAL A 620 19.85 -7.86 -4.00
N THR A 621 18.99 -7.47 -4.96
CA THR A 621 19.14 -6.17 -5.65
C THR A 621 18.96 -4.99 -4.70
N THR A 622 18.08 -5.11 -3.71
CA THR A 622 17.88 -4.07 -2.69
C THR A 622 19.11 -3.95 -1.77
N LEU A 623 19.67 -5.08 -1.32
CA LEU A 623 20.88 -5.08 -0.47
C LEU A 623 22.11 -4.59 -1.21
N CYS A 624 22.27 -4.95 -2.49
CA CYS A 624 23.37 -4.47 -3.34
C CYS A 624 23.21 -3.00 -3.78
N GLY A 625 22.09 -2.34 -3.44
CA GLY A 625 21.89 -0.93 -3.79
C GLY A 625 21.48 -0.70 -5.26
N TRP A 626 21.05 -1.74 -5.99
CA TRP A 626 20.61 -1.63 -7.38
C TRP A 626 19.15 -1.15 -7.43
N GLY A 627 18.98 0.18 -7.43
CA GLY A 627 17.68 0.83 -7.51
C GLY A 627 16.99 0.58 -8.86
N VAL A 628 15.67 0.47 -8.83
CA VAL A 628 14.85 0.39 -10.04
C VAL A 628 13.78 1.46 -10.04
N ALA A 629 13.66 2.15 -11.18
CA ALA A 629 12.59 3.07 -11.45
C ALA A 629 11.23 2.33 -11.41
N TRP A 630 10.26 2.92 -10.73
CA TRP A 630 8.94 2.36 -10.57
C TRP A 630 7.90 3.09 -11.45
N ARG A 631 6.95 2.33 -12.02
CA ARG A 631 5.76 2.84 -12.71
C ARG A 631 4.51 2.31 -12.02
N SER A 632 3.43 3.09 -12.03
CA SER A 632 2.11 2.63 -11.55
C SER A 632 1.65 1.43 -12.36
N PRO A 633 1.16 0.35 -11.73
CA PRO A 633 0.56 -0.76 -12.47
C PRO A 633 -0.74 -0.28 -13.15
N PRO A 634 -1.08 -0.81 -14.33
CA PRO A 634 -2.37 -0.56 -14.94
C PRO A 634 -3.49 -1.10 -14.02
N ARG A 635 -4.60 -0.36 -13.92
CA ARG A 635 -5.75 -0.72 -13.07
C ARG A 635 -6.82 -1.54 -13.79
N ASN A 636 -6.66 -1.76 -15.08
CA ASN A 636 -7.58 -2.59 -15.87
C ASN A 636 -7.19 -4.07 -15.77
N ASP A 637 -8.14 -4.97 -16.08
CA ASP A 637 -7.87 -6.41 -16.19
C ASP A 637 -6.94 -6.70 -17.39
N ALA A 638 -5.69 -6.24 -17.26
CA ALA A 638 -4.69 -6.37 -18.30
C ALA A 638 -4.21 -7.82 -18.38
N GLU A 639 -4.48 -8.46 -19.51
CA GLU A 639 -3.98 -9.79 -19.80
C GLU A 639 -2.49 -9.73 -20.18
N THR A 640 -1.71 -10.66 -19.65
CA THR A 640 -0.29 -10.80 -19.99
C THR A 640 -0.13 -11.40 -21.39
N THR A 641 0.65 -10.74 -22.26
CA THR A 641 0.98 -11.27 -23.59
C THR A 641 2.10 -12.30 -23.51
N TRP A 642 2.17 -13.22 -24.50
CA TRP A 642 3.25 -14.21 -24.56
C TRP A 642 4.64 -13.57 -24.64
N SER A 643 4.79 -12.45 -25.37
CA SER A 643 6.05 -11.71 -25.48
C SER A 643 6.47 -11.06 -24.16
N GLU A 644 5.52 -10.56 -23.37
CA GLU A 644 5.78 -10.01 -22.05
C GLU A 644 6.14 -11.11 -21.05
N ALA A 645 5.40 -12.22 -21.05
CA ALA A 645 5.69 -13.37 -20.22
C ALA A 645 7.09 -13.95 -20.51
N TRP A 646 7.46 -14.08 -21.78
CA TRP A 646 8.80 -14.51 -22.18
C TRP A 646 9.90 -13.58 -21.63
N ARG A 647 9.73 -12.28 -21.80
CA ARG A 647 10.72 -11.28 -21.29
C ARG A 647 10.87 -11.31 -19.77
N GLN A 648 9.79 -11.58 -19.02
CA GLN A 648 9.81 -11.58 -17.56
C GLN A 648 10.24 -12.93 -16.99
N HIS A 649 9.80 -14.04 -17.55
CA HIS A 649 9.97 -15.40 -17.01
C HIS A 649 10.96 -16.27 -17.78
N GLY A 650 11.44 -15.86 -18.97
CA GLY A 650 12.35 -16.67 -19.79
C GLY A 650 13.63 -17.10 -19.07
N THR A 651 14.24 -16.21 -18.30
CA THR A 651 15.41 -16.53 -17.46
C THR A 651 15.08 -17.59 -16.40
N GLN A 652 13.90 -17.53 -15.80
CA GLN A 652 13.48 -18.49 -14.77
C GLN A 652 13.22 -19.87 -15.38
N THR A 653 12.56 -19.91 -16.54
CA THR A 653 12.34 -21.15 -17.30
C THR A 653 13.68 -21.79 -17.69
N LEU A 654 14.65 -20.99 -18.17
CA LEU A 654 15.99 -21.48 -18.50
C LEU A 654 16.70 -22.04 -17.24
N ILE A 655 16.66 -21.33 -16.12
CA ILE A 655 17.22 -21.81 -14.84
C ILE A 655 16.57 -23.14 -14.45
N GLY A 656 15.24 -23.26 -14.54
CA GLY A 656 14.51 -24.49 -14.24
C GLY A 656 14.92 -25.66 -15.15
N LEU A 657 15.08 -25.44 -16.44
CA LEU A 657 15.52 -26.46 -17.39
C LEU A 657 16.95 -26.92 -17.15
N VAL A 658 17.89 -25.98 -16.98
CA VAL A 658 19.30 -26.28 -16.74
C VAL A 658 19.48 -27.01 -15.40
N TRP A 659 18.75 -26.59 -14.37
CA TRP A 659 18.81 -27.24 -13.05
C TRP A 659 18.18 -28.64 -13.10
N ALA A 660 17.05 -28.82 -13.79
CA ALA A 660 16.43 -30.12 -13.97
C ALA A 660 17.37 -31.09 -14.74
N ALA A 661 18.03 -30.63 -15.82
CA ALA A 661 19.00 -31.41 -16.58
C ALA A 661 20.21 -31.80 -15.70
N ALA A 662 20.74 -30.88 -14.89
CA ALA A 662 21.84 -31.16 -13.99
C ALA A 662 21.47 -32.18 -12.91
N VAL A 663 20.30 -32.06 -12.31
CA VAL A 663 19.82 -33.05 -11.31
C VAL A 663 19.53 -34.40 -11.96
N TYR A 664 18.95 -34.42 -13.17
CA TYR A 664 18.70 -35.67 -13.90
C TYR A 664 20.00 -36.41 -14.24
N SER A 665 21.07 -35.69 -14.62
CA SER A 665 22.36 -36.30 -14.92
C SER A 665 23.09 -36.83 -13.67
N LEU A 666 22.78 -36.26 -12.49
CA LEU A 666 23.33 -36.73 -11.21
C LEU A 666 22.54 -37.93 -10.67
N ASN A 667 21.24 -37.77 -10.48
CA ASN A 667 20.32 -38.80 -9.96
C ASN A 667 18.89 -38.56 -10.45
N PRO A 668 18.38 -39.35 -11.41
CA PRO A 668 17.01 -39.21 -11.90
C PRO A 668 15.94 -39.37 -10.81
N GLY A 669 16.18 -40.19 -9.79
CA GLY A 669 15.25 -40.41 -8.66
C GLY A 669 15.08 -39.17 -7.81
N PHE A 670 16.11 -38.36 -7.66
CA PHE A 670 16.03 -37.11 -6.89
C PHE A 670 15.22 -36.01 -7.59
N LEU A 671 15.04 -36.10 -8.89
CA LEU A 671 14.20 -35.14 -9.66
C LEU A 671 12.75 -35.13 -9.16
N TRP A 672 12.21 -36.25 -8.68
CA TRP A 672 10.85 -36.32 -8.13
C TRP A 672 10.65 -35.42 -6.91
N TRP A 673 11.69 -35.24 -6.06
CA TRP A 673 11.65 -34.35 -4.91
C TRP A 673 11.65 -32.88 -5.30
N LEU A 674 12.32 -32.55 -6.42
CA LEU A 674 12.41 -31.18 -6.93
C LEU A 674 11.33 -30.84 -7.96
N LEU A 675 10.55 -31.83 -8.45
CA LEU A 675 9.54 -31.65 -9.49
C LEU A 675 8.54 -30.52 -9.18
N PRO A 676 8.00 -30.36 -7.95
CA PRO A 676 7.08 -29.27 -7.65
C PRO A 676 7.71 -27.89 -7.85
N VAL A 677 9.03 -27.77 -7.66
CA VAL A 677 9.76 -26.51 -7.85
C VAL A 677 10.20 -26.33 -9.29
N LEU A 678 10.93 -27.27 -9.85
CA LEU A 678 11.50 -27.16 -11.20
C LEU A 678 10.40 -27.19 -12.27
N GLY A 679 9.37 -28.04 -12.08
CA GLY A 679 8.22 -28.08 -12.96
C GLY A 679 7.48 -26.73 -13.03
N ALA A 680 7.27 -26.09 -11.90
CA ALA A 680 6.66 -24.76 -11.82
C ALA A 680 7.50 -23.68 -12.53
N LEU A 681 8.84 -23.72 -12.38
CA LEU A 681 9.73 -22.78 -13.09
C LEU A 681 9.74 -22.99 -14.61
N ILE A 682 9.70 -24.24 -15.06
CA ILE A 682 9.64 -24.59 -16.49
C ILE A 682 8.34 -24.09 -17.13
N VAL A 683 7.21 -24.21 -16.43
CA VAL A 683 5.91 -23.76 -16.92
C VAL A 683 5.57 -22.32 -16.57
N ALA A 684 6.54 -21.51 -16.06
CA ALA A 684 6.30 -20.15 -15.59
C ALA A 684 5.70 -19.24 -16.69
N ILE A 685 6.13 -19.38 -17.94
CA ILE A 685 5.63 -18.57 -19.06
C ILE A 685 4.15 -18.87 -19.34
N PRO A 686 3.73 -20.12 -19.68
CA PRO A 686 2.32 -20.42 -19.91
C PRO A 686 1.46 -20.18 -18.67
N LEU A 687 1.96 -20.43 -17.46
CA LEU A 687 1.24 -20.15 -16.22
C LEU A 687 0.92 -18.67 -16.06
N SER A 688 1.89 -17.78 -16.31
CA SER A 688 1.69 -16.33 -16.24
C SER A 688 0.67 -15.83 -17.26
N VAL A 689 0.70 -16.36 -18.50
CA VAL A 689 -0.28 -16.01 -19.55
C VAL A 689 -1.67 -16.54 -19.20
N LEU A 690 -1.80 -17.82 -18.88
CA LEU A 690 -3.09 -18.45 -18.64
C LEU A 690 -3.77 -17.91 -17.38
N SER A 691 -3.01 -17.67 -16.29
CA SER A 691 -3.56 -17.11 -15.07
C SER A 691 -4.08 -15.67 -15.23
N SER A 692 -3.56 -14.90 -16.19
CA SER A 692 -4.01 -13.53 -16.47
C SER A 692 -5.28 -13.47 -17.34
N ARG A 693 -5.78 -14.60 -17.88
CA ARG A 693 -6.93 -14.62 -18.79
C ARG A 693 -8.25 -14.36 -18.07
N VAL A 694 -8.95 -13.31 -18.50
CA VAL A 694 -10.32 -12.97 -18.06
C VAL A 694 -11.31 -14.05 -18.47
N SER A 695 -11.19 -14.54 -19.72
CA SER A 695 -12.07 -15.58 -20.26
C SER A 695 -12.04 -16.87 -19.43
N LEU A 696 -10.84 -17.27 -18.96
CA LEU A 696 -10.68 -18.45 -18.10
C LEU A 696 -11.26 -18.23 -16.70
N GLY A 697 -11.01 -17.04 -16.12
CA GLY A 697 -11.57 -16.67 -14.82
C GLY A 697 -13.10 -16.68 -14.83
N ARG A 698 -13.72 -16.11 -15.89
CA ARG A 698 -15.19 -16.14 -16.06
C ARG A 698 -15.74 -17.54 -16.25
N LYS A 699 -15.10 -18.38 -17.07
CA LYS A 699 -15.52 -19.78 -17.25
C LYS A 699 -15.53 -20.54 -15.92
N LEU A 700 -14.53 -20.35 -15.08
CA LEU A 700 -14.48 -20.99 -13.76
C LEU A 700 -15.56 -20.46 -12.83
N ARG A 701 -15.84 -19.15 -12.83
CA ARG A 701 -16.97 -18.58 -12.10
C ARG A 701 -18.29 -19.18 -12.55
N ASP A 702 -18.51 -19.26 -13.85
CA ASP A 702 -19.77 -19.79 -14.43
C ASP A 702 -19.94 -21.28 -14.09
N ALA A 703 -18.83 -22.02 -13.93
CA ALA A 703 -18.82 -23.38 -13.37
C ALA A 703 -19.05 -23.43 -11.86
N GLY A 704 -19.13 -22.26 -11.18
CA GLY A 704 -19.29 -22.15 -9.73
C GLY A 704 -18.01 -22.35 -8.93
N LEU A 705 -16.83 -22.18 -9.56
CA LEU A 705 -15.52 -22.28 -8.94
C LEU A 705 -14.94 -20.90 -8.64
N PHE A 706 -14.18 -20.77 -7.56
CA PHE A 706 -13.62 -19.51 -7.06
C PHE A 706 -14.66 -18.39 -6.89
N VAL A 707 -15.89 -18.75 -6.53
CA VAL A 707 -16.99 -17.81 -6.26
C VAL A 707 -16.86 -17.30 -4.83
N ILE A 708 -17.09 -16.00 -4.65
CA ILE A 708 -17.10 -15.32 -3.34
C ILE A 708 -18.49 -14.74 -3.05
N PRO A 709 -18.85 -14.51 -1.78
CA PRO A 709 -20.16 -13.94 -1.39
C PRO A 709 -20.49 -12.62 -2.09
N GLU A 710 -19.48 -11.77 -2.31
CA GLU A 710 -19.60 -10.48 -2.98
C GLU A 710 -19.99 -10.58 -4.48
N GLU A 711 -19.85 -11.77 -5.08
CA GLU A 711 -20.33 -12.07 -6.45
C GLU A 711 -21.71 -12.71 -6.46
N SER A 712 -22.00 -13.57 -5.48
CA SER A 712 -23.32 -14.23 -5.35
C SER A 712 -24.40 -13.27 -4.86
N HIS A 713 -24.04 -12.37 -3.95
CA HIS A 713 -24.91 -11.33 -3.36
C HIS A 713 -24.12 -10.03 -3.31
N PRO A 714 -23.95 -9.34 -4.45
CA PRO A 714 -23.11 -8.17 -4.51
C PRO A 714 -23.61 -7.05 -3.59
N PRO A 715 -22.77 -6.50 -2.71
CA PRO A 715 -23.10 -5.31 -1.93
C PRO A 715 -23.43 -4.13 -2.84
N ARG A 716 -24.35 -3.26 -2.39
CA ARG A 716 -24.77 -2.09 -3.19
C ARG A 716 -23.58 -1.21 -3.60
N GLU A 717 -22.63 -1.02 -2.71
CA GLU A 717 -21.43 -0.20 -2.95
C GLU A 717 -20.60 -0.76 -4.10
N ILE A 718 -20.46 -2.08 -4.19
CA ILE A 718 -19.73 -2.76 -5.27
C ILE A 718 -20.53 -2.68 -6.58
N GLN A 719 -21.84 -2.89 -6.53
CA GLN A 719 -22.73 -2.74 -7.70
C GLN A 719 -22.64 -1.31 -8.27
N THR A 720 -22.86 -0.31 -7.42
CA THR A 720 -22.77 1.12 -7.80
C THR A 720 -21.40 1.44 -8.39
N THR A 721 -20.32 0.95 -7.78
CA THR A 721 -18.96 1.16 -8.29
C THR A 721 -18.79 0.58 -9.69
N MET A 722 -19.25 -0.66 -9.92
CA MET A 722 -19.14 -1.31 -11.23
C MET A 722 -19.99 -0.62 -12.30
N GLU A 723 -21.21 -0.21 -11.96
CA GLU A 723 -22.12 0.48 -12.88
C GLU A 723 -21.58 1.87 -13.27
N GLU A 724 -21.17 2.66 -12.29
CA GLU A 724 -20.65 4.00 -12.53
C GLU A 724 -19.30 3.97 -13.29
N SER A 725 -18.42 3.01 -12.99
CA SER A 725 -17.18 2.82 -13.74
C SER A 725 -17.46 2.49 -15.22
N ARG A 726 -18.44 1.61 -15.51
CA ARG A 726 -18.85 1.28 -16.88
C ARG A 726 -19.51 2.44 -17.62
N ARG A 727 -20.33 3.25 -16.92
CA ARG A 727 -20.95 4.46 -17.50
C ARG A 727 -19.92 5.50 -17.89
N ALA A 728 -18.83 5.57 -17.19
CA ALA A 728 -17.75 6.53 -17.39
C ALA A 728 -16.72 6.08 -18.45
N ASP A 729 -16.87 4.92 -19.11
CA ASP A 729 -15.98 4.40 -20.15
C ASP A 729 -15.92 5.25 -21.45
N GLY A 730 -16.41 6.50 -21.41
CA GLY A 730 -16.26 7.49 -22.47
C GLY A 730 -14.88 8.14 -22.51
N ALA A 731 -14.60 8.89 -23.58
CA ALA A 731 -13.39 9.69 -23.68
C ALA A 731 -13.35 10.75 -22.57
N LEU A 732 -12.40 10.62 -21.64
CA LEU A 732 -12.16 11.61 -20.59
C LEU A 732 -11.53 12.87 -21.21
N PRO A 733 -11.81 14.07 -20.64
CA PRO A 733 -11.15 15.29 -21.08
C PRO A 733 -9.66 15.24 -20.71
N GLY A 734 -8.84 15.69 -21.64
CA GLY A 734 -7.40 15.78 -21.44
C GLY A 734 -6.91 17.22 -21.37
N PHE A 735 -5.60 17.40 -21.53
CA PHE A 735 -4.95 18.70 -21.48
C PHE A 735 -5.54 19.70 -22.48
N VAL A 736 -5.89 19.23 -23.68
CA VAL A 736 -6.44 20.10 -24.74
C VAL A 736 -7.80 20.66 -24.33
N GLU A 737 -8.70 19.80 -23.88
CA GLU A 737 -10.01 20.20 -23.35
C GLU A 737 -9.86 21.11 -22.11
N GLY A 738 -8.87 20.81 -21.25
CA GLY A 738 -8.52 21.65 -20.10
C GLY A 738 -8.01 23.05 -20.43
N VAL A 739 -7.66 23.32 -21.69
CA VAL A 739 -7.26 24.64 -22.18
C VAL A 739 -8.33 25.29 -23.04
N VAL A 740 -9.06 24.50 -23.84
CA VAL A 740 -10.01 25.01 -24.85
C VAL A 740 -11.45 25.12 -24.31
N ASP A 741 -11.87 24.21 -23.45
CA ASP A 741 -13.24 24.19 -22.88
C ASP A 741 -13.39 25.24 -21.77
N PRO A 742 -14.29 26.27 -21.94
CA PRO A 742 -14.44 27.35 -20.96
C PRO A 742 -14.88 26.86 -19.57
N ALA A 743 -15.71 25.78 -19.50
CA ALA A 743 -16.18 25.25 -18.23
C ALA A 743 -15.03 24.58 -17.46
N ILE A 744 -14.24 23.77 -18.15
CA ILE A 744 -13.09 23.07 -17.55
C ILE A 744 -11.99 24.06 -17.15
N VAL A 745 -11.70 25.07 -17.99
CA VAL A 745 -10.77 26.18 -17.66
C VAL A 745 -11.23 26.88 -16.38
N GLY A 746 -12.53 27.21 -16.29
CA GLY A 746 -13.10 27.81 -15.10
C GLY A 746 -12.89 26.98 -13.84
N LEU A 747 -13.15 25.66 -13.90
CA LEU A 747 -12.92 24.74 -12.79
C LEU A 747 -11.43 24.66 -12.40
N LEU A 748 -10.54 24.53 -13.37
CA LEU A 748 -9.10 24.49 -13.14
C LEU A 748 -8.57 25.80 -12.52
N CYS A 749 -9.07 26.95 -12.98
CA CYS A 749 -8.73 28.23 -12.39
C CYS A 749 -9.26 28.40 -10.97
N ALA A 750 -10.46 27.92 -10.68
CA ALA A 750 -11.05 27.94 -9.35
C ALA A 750 -10.29 27.05 -8.34
N THR A 751 -9.82 25.87 -8.76
CA THR A 751 -9.01 24.97 -7.93
C THR A 751 -7.56 25.40 -7.79
N GLY A 752 -7.12 26.37 -8.59
CA GLY A 752 -5.75 26.87 -8.60
C GLY A 752 -5.49 27.93 -7.52
N HIS A 753 -4.23 28.17 -7.23
CA HIS A 753 -3.82 29.19 -6.26
C HIS A 753 -3.16 30.37 -6.94
N VAL A 754 -3.78 31.53 -6.86
CA VAL A 754 -3.25 32.81 -7.42
C VAL A 754 -2.48 33.54 -6.33
N ARG A 755 -1.26 33.96 -6.64
CA ARG A 755 -0.49 34.86 -5.76
C ARG A 755 -0.90 36.29 -6.03
N PRO A 756 -1.37 37.05 -5.01
CA PRO A 756 -1.86 38.44 -5.23
C PRO A 756 -0.80 39.37 -5.82
N ARG A 757 0.48 39.15 -5.46
CA ARG A 757 1.61 39.97 -5.94
C ARG A 757 2.72 39.10 -6.49
N PRO A 758 2.66 38.67 -7.77
CA PRO A 758 3.66 37.84 -8.38
C PRO A 758 4.97 38.61 -8.62
N LYS A 759 6.11 37.95 -8.31
CA LYS A 759 7.45 38.50 -8.60
C LYS A 759 7.62 38.72 -10.12
N PRO A 760 8.40 39.72 -10.58
CA PRO A 760 8.64 39.97 -12.01
C PRO A 760 9.09 38.73 -12.79
N ALA A 761 9.98 37.94 -12.23
CA ALA A 761 10.45 36.67 -12.82
C ALA A 761 9.30 35.64 -13.05
N LEU A 762 8.30 35.61 -12.18
CA LEU A 762 7.13 34.75 -12.38
C LEU A 762 6.26 35.25 -13.54
N ARG A 763 6.06 36.59 -13.66
CA ARG A 763 5.34 37.20 -14.78
C ARG A 763 6.03 36.89 -16.12
N ALA A 764 7.35 37.11 -16.21
CA ALA A 764 8.14 36.82 -17.41
C ALA A 764 8.04 35.32 -17.78
N ARG A 765 8.14 34.42 -16.82
CA ARG A 765 8.00 32.97 -17.02
C ARG A 765 6.62 32.58 -17.55
N ARG A 766 5.53 33.17 -17.04
CA ARG A 766 4.16 32.98 -17.55
C ARG A 766 4.06 33.38 -19.02
N ALA A 767 4.52 34.57 -19.36
CA ALA A 767 4.49 35.07 -20.73
C ALA A 767 5.28 34.17 -21.69
N THR A 768 6.47 33.71 -21.27
CA THR A 768 7.27 32.76 -22.06
C THR A 768 6.56 31.42 -22.26
N LEU A 769 5.93 30.91 -21.21
CA LEU A 769 5.23 29.60 -21.25
C LEU A 769 3.97 29.67 -22.14
N VAL A 770 3.18 30.75 -22.03
CA VAL A 770 2.00 30.97 -22.90
C VAL A 770 2.43 31.15 -24.35
N ARG A 771 3.46 31.95 -24.63
CA ARG A 771 3.99 32.14 -25.99
C ARG A 771 4.49 30.80 -26.59
N ALA A 772 5.24 30.01 -25.82
CA ALA A 772 5.71 28.70 -26.26
C ALA A 772 4.54 27.75 -26.58
N ALA A 773 3.47 27.78 -25.78
CA ALA A 773 2.27 26.99 -25.99
C ALA A 773 1.54 27.37 -27.28
N LEU A 774 1.41 28.67 -27.55
CA LEU A 774 0.78 29.16 -28.79
C LEU A 774 1.60 28.82 -30.05
N GLN A 775 2.94 28.85 -29.94
CA GLN A 775 3.84 28.57 -31.06
C GLN A 775 3.99 27.10 -31.40
N ARG A 776 4.05 26.23 -30.38
CA ARG A 776 4.35 24.78 -30.52
C ARG A 776 3.10 23.92 -30.65
N GLY A 777 1.95 24.43 -30.22
CA GLY A 777 0.75 23.62 -30.10
C GLY A 777 0.78 22.61 -28.92
N PRO A 778 -0.31 21.83 -28.73
CA PRO A 778 -0.46 20.96 -27.57
C PRO A 778 0.50 19.76 -27.56
N ASP A 779 0.84 19.19 -28.73
CA ASP A 779 1.58 17.93 -28.82
C ASP A 779 3.08 18.11 -28.56
N ASP A 780 3.66 19.23 -28.93
CA ASP A 780 5.08 19.56 -28.77
C ASP A 780 5.43 20.16 -27.39
N LEU A 781 4.43 20.35 -26.51
CA LEU A 781 4.68 20.79 -25.15
C LEU A 781 5.18 19.64 -24.29
N SER A 782 6.25 19.91 -23.52
CA SER A 782 6.74 18.92 -22.56
C SER A 782 5.67 18.61 -21.49
N PRO A 783 5.61 17.38 -20.95
CA PRO A 783 4.69 17.03 -19.87
C PRO A 783 4.78 17.99 -18.67
N ALA A 784 5.99 18.47 -18.38
CA ALA A 784 6.22 19.43 -17.30
C ALA A 784 5.60 20.81 -17.62
N ASP A 785 5.61 21.25 -18.87
CA ASP A 785 5.04 22.54 -19.26
C ASP A 785 3.52 22.47 -19.35
N ARG A 786 2.94 21.35 -19.82
CA ARG A 786 1.50 21.08 -19.72
C ARG A 786 1.02 21.20 -18.27
N MET A 787 1.68 20.53 -17.34
CA MET A 787 1.35 20.63 -15.91
C MET A 787 1.54 22.05 -15.34
N ARG A 788 2.57 22.77 -15.75
CA ARG A 788 2.79 24.17 -15.30
C ARG A 788 1.67 25.10 -15.75
N LEU A 789 1.18 24.93 -16.96
CA LEU A 789 0.03 25.69 -17.49
C LEU A 789 -1.22 25.44 -16.65
N LEU A 790 -1.58 24.18 -16.41
CA LEU A 790 -2.75 23.81 -15.60
C LEU A 790 -2.64 24.25 -14.13
N CYS A 791 -1.40 24.42 -13.63
CA CYS A 791 -1.16 24.84 -12.24
C CYS A 791 -1.14 26.34 -12.02
N ASP A 792 -1.12 27.12 -13.06
CA ASP A 792 -1.08 28.58 -13.00
C ASP A 792 -2.36 29.16 -13.63
N PRO A 793 -3.38 29.50 -12.81
CA PRO A 793 -4.66 29.99 -13.31
C PRO A 793 -4.52 31.19 -14.24
N VAL A 794 -3.54 32.07 -14.00
CA VAL A 794 -3.33 33.27 -14.84
C VAL A 794 -2.75 32.89 -16.21
N ALA A 795 -1.77 31.99 -16.25
CA ALA A 795 -1.22 31.49 -17.50
C ALA A 795 -2.26 30.72 -18.32
N LEU A 796 -3.06 29.87 -17.64
CA LEU A 796 -4.13 29.11 -18.26
C LEU A 796 -5.21 30.00 -18.86
N ALA A 797 -5.70 30.96 -18.10
CA ALA A 797 -6.70 31.92 -18.58
C ALA A 797 -6.18 32.76 -19.76
N GLN A 798 -4.92 33.23 -19.73
CA GLN A 798 -4.30 33.96 -20.84
C GLN A 798 -4.19 33.07 -22.09
N LEU A 799 -3.76 31.82 -21.94
CA LEU A 799 -3.68 30.88 -23.07
C LEU A 799 -5.06 30.63 -23.67
N HIS A 800 -6.06 30.34 -22.83
CA HIS A 800 -7.45 30.18 -23.26
C HIS A 800 -7.97 31.39 -24.03
N GLN A 801 -7.80 32.59 -23.49
CA GLN A 801 -8.25 33.84 -24.13
C GLN A 801 -7.59 34.02 -25.50
N ASN A 802 -6.27 33.84 -25.60
CA ASN A 802 -5.55 33.96 -26.86
C ASN A 802 -6.03 32.99 -27.95
N LEU A 803 -6.38 31.75 -27.54
CA LEU A 803 -6.93 30.76 -28.47
C LEU A 803 -8.33 31.11 -28.95
N TRP A 804 -9.14 31.77 -28.12
CA TRP A 804 -10.49 32.15 -28.50
C TRP A 804 -10.52 33.46 -29.34
N THR A 805 -9.54 34.33 -29.19
CA THR A 805 -9.40 35.58 -29.97
C THR A 805 -8.73 35.34 -31.33
N ALA A 806 -8.05 34.22 -31.54
CA ALA A 806 -7.35 33.90 -32.82
C ALA A 806 -7.84 32.53 -33.35
N PRO A 807 -8.87 32.50 -34.23
CA PRO A 807 -9.48 31.23 -34.69
C PRO A 807 -8.50 30.27 -35.35
N HIS A 808 -7.47 30.72 -36.04
CA HIS A 808 -6.45 29.86 -36.66
C HIS A 808 -5.60 29.10 -35.61
N LEU A 809 -5.31 29.73 -34.47
CA LEU A 809 -4.61 29.06 -33.36
C LEU A 809 -5.52 28.03 -32.68
N ARG A 810 -6.81 28.35 -32.51
CA ARG A 810 -7.80 27.44 -32.00
C ARG A 810 -7.92 26.19 -32.86
N PHE A 811 -7.90 26.31 -34.17
CA PHE A 811 -7.96 25.18 -35.10
C PHE A 811 -6.75 24.28 -34.96
N ALA A 812 -5.54 24.82 -34.79
CA ALA A 812 -4.34 24.02 -34.52
C ALA A 812 -4.43 23.20 -33.21
N TRP A 813 -5.18 23.69 -32.22
CA TRP A 813 -5.40 22.99 -30.93
C TRP A 813 -6.55 21.99 -30.98
N THR A 814 -7.56 22.19 -31.83
CA THR A 814 -8.79 21.38 -31.89
C THR A 814 -8.86 20.48 -33.13
N GLY A 815 -8.13 20.80 -34.20
CA GLY A 815 -8.28 20.16 -35.53
C GLY A 815 -7.94 18.66 -35.59
N VAL A 816 -7.23 18.13 -34.63
CA VAL A 816 -6.91 16.70 -34.57
C VAL A 816 -8.04 15.89 -33.88
N ARG A 817 -9.01 16.53 -33.23
CA ARG A 817 -10.01 15.87 -32.36
C ARG A 817 -11.48 16.23 -32.64
N ALA A 818 -11.80 16.91 -33.72
CA ALA A 818 -13.20 17.24 -34.08
C ALA A 818 -14.13 16.01 -34.20
N SER A 819 -13.59 14.80 -34.26
CA SER A 819 -14.35 13.53 -34.27
C SER A 819 -14.80 13.06 -32.88
N ARG A 820 -14.35 13.69 -31.78
CA ARG A 820 -14.68 13.25 -30.39
C ARG A 820 -15.69 14.14 -29.66
N THR A 821 -16.06 15.30 -30.17
CA THR A 821 -16.86 16.31 -29.45
C THR A 821 -18.36 16.28 -29.66
N ALA A 822 -18.92 15.24 -30.28
CA ALA A 822 -20.37 15.05 -30.27
C ALA A 822 -20.79 14.28 -28.99
N ARG A 823 -20.61 14.89 -27.81
CA ARG A 823 -21.35 14.45 -26.62
C ARG A 823 -22.82 14.85 -26.81
N PRO A 824 -23.78 13.90 -26.68
CA PRO A 824 -25.18 14.30 -26.64
C PRO A 824 -25.37 15.19 -25.41
N ALA A 825 -26.03 16.33 -25.60
CA ALA A 825 -26.44 17.20 -24.53
C ALA A 825 -27.19 16.36 -23.50
N LEU A 826 -26.67 16.32 -22.25
CA LEU A 826 -27.30 15.60 -21.14
C LEU A 826 -28.73 16.16 -20.98
N ARG A 827 -29.72 15.27 -21.21
CA ARG A 827 -31.13 15.56 -20.90
C ARG A 827 -31.22 15.89 -19.41
N PRO A 828 -31.97 16.95 -19.02
CA PRO A 828 -32.29 17.16 -17.61
C PRO A 828 -32.98 15.91 -17.06
N ALA A 829 -32.56 15.47 -15.89
CA ALA A 829 -33.25 14.41 -15.15
C ALA A 829 -34.68 14.88 -14.84
N GLN A 830 -35.64 14.12 -15.30
CA GLN A 830 -37.04 14.21 -14.85
C GLN A 830 -37.20 13.50 -13.51
#